data_68d3cbdfd6c027f2a2cec13c66a42ca0
#
_entry.id   68d3cbdfd6c027f2a2cec13c66a42ca0
#
_cell.length_a   1.000
_cell.length_b   1.000
_cell.length_c   1.000
_cell.angle_alpha   90.00
_cell.angle_beta   90.00
_cell.angle_gamma   90.00
#
_symmetry.space_group_name_H-M   'P 1'
#
loop_
_entity.id
_entity.type
_entity.pdbx_description
1 polymer ?
#
loop_
_entity_poly.entity_id
_entity_poly.type
_entity_poly.pdbx_seq_one_letter_code
_entity_poly.pdbx_strand_id
1 'polypeptide(L)'
;MKNLTILLAIFFIITSLQSVQAQVGIGTTTPSAALDITSTDEGLLIPRVALVNTTTVTVLTGTASELVYNTATTGDVTPGFYYLSTATGPWIRIATGGLGWQITGNTDIVDNVNFMGTASGNNVDVAFRRNNIAAGKIATTSTSFGVGALTAGTTSNSTAFGNNALLLNTGDNNVAVGNSTLATNTTGIQNTGVGNNALNLNRGSANSAFGMGALRSNSTGSNNTGIGFEALQANTTASNNTGIGFQALRSNITGTSNTAVGFQAGENTTASSNTSLGFQAHQMNTSGSQNVAIGERSLGRNSGSQNTVIGWEAMFGSTSSASNSTAVGWHALFNNSGDSNTAIGRDALQGNTTAANNTAVGARALNDNSTGARNTAVGRDAGFAATSSDGTFIGFNAGAYSTGTQNTAVGANALDASGATARNVAIGFNALTNSTSTNNTAIGHSALLNATTGSGNVAIGYQAGLSETTSNKLYISNSNATPTTSLIYGEFAPTRILRTNSTFQIGDPATTGYQFPVARGTNGQILQTNGTGVLSWAEPNATKSVVRATLLANQALGTSGWEKINFNNVVFDTNAEFVVANNRFVATQAGYYQINAGMHTDNQSNNQFYSIGVYVNGVLYQETTGNHFGNGPVHRNINCLVNLAAGGFVEIYVQNYQTGVAVDSFPAKTFFEIQKVR
;
A
#
# COMPACT_ATOMS: atom_id res chain seq x y z
N MET A 1 -46.58 -65.60 76.86
CA MET A 1 -46.80 -66.11 75.49
C MET A 1 -48.25 -65.90 74.97
N LYS A 2 -49.25 -65.73 75.73
CA LYS A 2 -50.66 -65.45 75.24
C LYS A 2 -50.80 -64.05 74.59
N ASN A 3 -50.08 -63.02 75.07
CA ASN A 3 -50.26 -61.64 74.56
C ASN A 3 -49.46 -61.38 73.26
N LEU A 4 -48.43 -62.20 72.93
CA LEU A 4 -47.67 -62.06 71.68
C LEU A 4 -48.43 -62.67 70.51
N THR A 5 -49.27 -63.73 70.77
CA THR A 5 -50.02 -64.32 69.68
C THR A 5 -51.23 -63.51 69.27
N ILE A 6 -51.81 -62.67 70.18
CA ILE A 6 -52.90 -61.73 69.87
C ILE A 6 -52.31 -60.52 69.05
N LEU A 7 -51.13 -60.04 69.43
CA LEU A 7 -50.48 -58.95 68.66
C LEU A 7 -50.08 -59.35 67.26
N LEU A 8 -49.64 -60.59 67.07
CA LEU A 8 -49.29 -61.11 65.71
C LEU A 8 -50.55 -61.34 64.85
N ALA A 9 -51.68 -61.78 65.50
CA ALA A 9 -52.97 -61.94 64.79
C ALA A 9 -53.55 -60.62 64.35
N ILE A 10 -53.44 -59.57 65.18
CA ILE A 10 -53.90 -58.20 64.85
C ILE A 10 -52.98 -57.58 63.74
N PHE A 11 -51.70 -57.83 63.80
CA PHE A 11 -50.76 -57.39 62.71
C PHE A 11 -51.03 -58.07 61.38
N PHE A 12 -51.42 -59.34 61.38
CA PHE A 12 -51.77 -60.05 60.15
C PHE A 12 -53.15 -59.65 59.59
N ILE A 13 -54.08 -59.16 60.44
CA ILE A 13 -55.39 -58.64 60.01
C ILE A 13 -55.25 -57.20 59.46
N ILE A 14 -54.30 -56.40 59.97
CA ILE A 14 -54.08 -55.03 59.48
C ILE A 14 -53.33 -55.00 58.15
N THR A 15 -52.51 -56.01 57.87
CA THR A 15 -51.80 -56.10 56.58
C THR A 15 -52.63 -56.67 55.43
N SER A 16 -53.86 -57.14 55.67
CA SER A 16 -54.70 -57.71 54.59
C SER A 16 -55.89 -56.75 54.20
N LEU A 17 -55.91 -55.51 54.68
CA LEU A 17 -56.73 -54.45 54.10
C LEU A 17 -56.04 -53.82 52.87
N GLN A 18 -55.78 -54.61 51.86
CA GLN A 18 -55.62 -54.05 50.48
C GLN A 18 -57.01 -53.55 50.08
N SER A 19 -57.07 -52.28 49.77
CA SER A 19 -58.27 -51.72 49.11
C SER A 19 -58.46 -52.52 47.79
N VAL A 20 -59.45 -53.41 47.82
CA VAL A 20 -59.90 -54.06 46.59
C VAL A 20 -60.54 -52.98 45.76
N GLN A 21 -59.84 -52.43 44.88
CA GLN A 21 -60.40 -51.63 43.78
C GLN A 21 -61.25 -52.60 42.96
N ALA A 22 -62.56 -52.37 42.95
CA ALA A 22 -63.44 -53.16 42.09
C ALA A 22 -63.13 -52.79 40.61
N GLN A 23 -62.34 -53.59 39.98
CA GLN A 23 -62.07 -53.52 38.54
C GLN A 23 -62.97 -54.55 37.83
N VAL A 24 -63.61 -54.10 36.75
CA VAL A 24 -64.45 -54.97 35.93
C VAL A 24 -63.64 -55.31 34.64
N GLY A 25 -63.25 -56.55 34.50
CA GLY A 25 -62.66 -57.08 33.27
C GLY A 25 -63.72 -57.78 32.41
N ILE A 26 -63.80 -57.44 31.16
CA ILE A 26 -64.58 -58.16 30.14
C ILE A 26 -63.58 -58.73 29.12
N GLY A 27 -63.48 -60.04 29.04
CA GLY A 27 -62.50 -60.70 28.21
C GLY A 27 -61.06 -60.71 28.77
N THR A 28 -60.84 -60.20 29.97
CA THR A 28 -59.58 -60.29 30.72
C THR A 28 -59.78 -60.60 32.17
N THR A 29 -58.92 -61.40 32.77
CA THR A 29 -58.92 -61.77 34.20
C THR A 29 -57.98 -60.89 35.03
N THR A 30 -57.25 -60.00 34.42
CA THR A 30 -56.28 -59.08 35.03
C THR A 30 -56.51 -57.65 34.48
N PRO A 31 -57.61 -56.99 34.84
CA PRO A 31 -57.95 -55.69 34.36
C PRO A 31 -56.89 -54.64 34.79
N SER A 32 -56.47 -53.83 33.91
CA SER A 32 -55.47 -52.76 34.12
C SER A 32 -56.15 -51.42 34.51
N ALA A 33 -57.44 -51.31 34.37
CA ALA A 33 -58.27 -50.12 34.71
C ALA A 33 -59.58 -50.49 35.38
N ALA A 34 -60.37 -49.50 35.94
CA ALA A 34 -61.63 -49.75 36.57
C ALA A 34 -62.64 -50.51 35.68
N LEU A 35 -62.57 -50.31 34.39
CA LEU A 35 -63.18 -51.12 33.35
C LEU A 35 -62.13 -51.44 32.28
N ASP A 36 -61.80 -52.69 32.08
CA ASP A 36 -60.87 -53.19 31.07
C ASP A 36 -61.58 -54.21 30.20
N ILE A 37 -61.74 -53.88 28.95
CA ILE A 37 -62.42 -54.72 27.94
C ILE A 37 -61.36 -55.19 26.92
N THR A 38 -61.07 -56.46 26.94
CA THR A 38 -60.16 -57.08 25.99
C THR A 38 -60.92 -58.08 25.11
N SER A 39 -61.01 -57.74 23.82
CA SER A 39 -61.58 -58.64 22.81
C SER A 39 -60.76 -58.51 21.53
N THR A 40 -60.71 -59.58 20.75
CA THR A 40 -60.03 -59.64 19.43
C THR A 40 -60.93 -59.28 18.29
N ASP A 41 -62.25 -59.30 18.49
CA ASP A 41 -63.30 -59.22 17.44
C ASP A 41 -64.53 -58.39 17.80
N GLU A 42 -64.69 -57.99 19.07
CA GLU A 42 -65.84 -57.18 19.51
C GLU A 42 -65.37 -55.92 20.26
N GLY A 43 -66.12 -54.84 20.13
CA GLY A 43 -65.85 -53.57 20.78
C GLY A 43 -66.97 -53.11 21.75
N LEU A 44 -66.71 -52.00 22.43
CA LEU A 44 -67.73 -51.37 23.27
C LEU A 44 -68.75 -50.63 22.40
N LEU A 45 -70.02 -51.00 22.49
CA LEU A 45 -71.10 -50.28 21.85
C LEU A 45 -71.54 -49.06 22.72
N ILE A 46 -71.14 -47.87 22.32
CA ILE A 46 -71.53 -46.64 22.95
C ILE A 46 -72.96 -46.29 22.60
N PRO A 47 -73.72 -45.72 23.59
CA PRO A 47 -75.10 -45.27 23.29
C PRO A 47 -75.23 -44.40 22.08
N ARG A 48 -76.16 -44.75 21.17
CA ARG A 48 -76.47 -44.01 19.97
C ARG A 48 -77.60 -43.02 20.20
N VAL A 49 -77.35 -41.73 20.00
CA VAL A 49 -78.26 -40.67 20.26
C VAL A 49 -78.37 -39.77 19.00
N ALA A 50 -79.54 -39.35 18.62
CA ALA A 50 -79.73 -38.32 17.60
C ALA A 50 -79.69 -36.92 18.29
N LEU A 51 -78.51 -36.30 18.26
CA LEU A 51 -78.36 -34.95 18.80
C LEU A 51 -79.03 -33.93 17.88
N VAL A 52 -79.68 -32.92 18.46
CA VAL A 52 -80.33 -31.85 17.70
C VAL A 52 -79.29 -30.77 17.28
N ASN A 53 -78.40 -30.45 18.16
CA ASN A 53 -77.27 -29.54 17.98
C ASN A 53 -76.27 -29.71 19.13
N THR A 54 -75.11 -29.01 19.07
CA THR A 54 -74.11 -29.08 20.12
C THR A 54 -74.48 -28.44 21.47
N THR A 55 -75.48 -27.57 21.50
CA THR A 55 -75.85 -26.79 22.67
C THR A 55 -77.05 -27.35 23.37
N THR A 56 -77.84 -28.21 22.75
CA THR A 56 -79.03 -28.78 23.36
C THR A 56 -78.73 -30.14 23.97
N VAL A 57 -78.96 -30.29 25.28
CA VAL A 57 -78.85 -31.57 25.96
C VAL A 57 -80.16 -32.38 25.73
N THR A 58 -80.05 -33.40 24.82
CA THR A 58 -81.14 -34.26 24.35
C THR A 58 -81.40 -35.48 25.23
N VAL A 59 -80.52 -35.71 26.25
CA VAL A 59 -80.68 -36.83 27.22
C VAL A 59 -81.31 -36.33 28.49
N LEU A 60 -82.27 -37.06 29.07
CA LEU A 60 -83.06 -36.64 30.20
C LEU A 60 -82.33 -36.34 31.52
N THR A 61 -81.08 -36.81 31.63
CA THR A 61 -80.19 -36.61 32.76
C THR A 61 -78.74 -36.53 32.30
N GLY A 62 -78.36 -35.45 31.53
CA GLY A 62 -77.03 -35.28 31.06
C GLY A 62 -76.00 -35.20 32.21
N THR A 63 -75.02 -36.03 32.17
CA THR A 63 -73.87 -36.05 33.10
C THR A 63 -72.65 -35.55 32.43
N ALA A 64 -71.86 -34.67 33.06
CA ALA A 64 -70.59 -34.24 32.51
C ALA A 64 -69.68 -35.44 32.15
N SER A 65 -69.06 -35.41 31.02
CA SER A 65 -68.22 -36.49 30.44
C SER A 65 -69.00 -37.69 29.93
N GLU A 66 -70.33 -37.60 29.83
CA GLU A 66 -71.13 -38.65 29.13
C GLU A 66 -70.69 -38.80 27.67
N LEU A 67 -70.41 -40.00 27.25
CA LEU A 67 -69.98 -40.32 25.89
C LEU A 67 -71.10 -40.97 25.07
N VAL A 68 -71.44 -40.38 23.92
CA VAL A 68 -72.47 -40.88 23.00
C VAL A 68 -71.93 -40.93 21.56
N TYR A 69 -72.56 -41.79 20.76
CA TYR A 69 -72.38 -41.76 19.28
C TYR A 69 -73.58 -41.01 18.66
N ASN A 70 -73.36 -39.84 18.15
CA ASN A 70 -74.43 -39.08 17.48
C ASN A 70 -74.73 -39.73 16.09
N THR A 71 -76.01 -39.97 15.82
CA THR A 71 -76.51 -40.52 14.55
C THR A 71 -77.12 -39.48 13.62
N ALA A 72 -77.35 -38.28 14.08
CA ALA A 72 -78.00 -37.23 13.32
C ALA A 72 -77.03 -36.33 12.55
N THR A 73 -77.56 -35.80 11.44
CA THR A 73 -76.93 -34.72 10.66
C THR A 73 -77.92 -33.55 10.65
N THR A 74 -78.00 -32.80 11.80
CA THR A 74 -78.93 -31.69 11.96
C THR A 74 -78.22 -30.56 12.71
N GLY A 75 -78.53 -29.31 12.39
CA GLY A 75 -77.88 -28.16 13.04
C GLY A 75 -76.36 -28.15 12.80
N ASP A 76 -75.62 -28.09 13.89
CA ASP A 76 -74.15 -28.08 13.94
C ASP A 76 -73.53 -29.44 14.28
N VAL A 77 -74.32 -30.53 14.30
CA VAL A 77 -73.82 -31.88 14.59
C VAL A 77 -73.82 -32.79 13.37
N THR A 78 -72.83 -33.67 13.30
CA THR A 78 -72.73 -34.72 12.27
C THR A 78 -72.52 -36.08 12.98
N PRO A 79 -72.79 -37.23 12.32
CA PRO A 79 -72.49 -38.53 12.92
C PRO A 79 -71.08 -38.65 13.43
N GLY A 80 -70.91 -39.17 14.67
CA GLY A 80 -69.61 -39.29 15.34
C GLY A 80 -69.73 -39.38 16.86
N PHE A 81 -68.57 -39.59 17.51
CA PHE A 81 -68.53 -39.61 18.97
C PHE A 81 -68.55 -38.20 19.53
N TYR A 82 -69.38 -37.97 20.55
CA TYR A 82 -69.49 -36.72 21.28
C TYR A 82 -69.47 -37.02 22.81
N TYR A 83 -68.90 -36.10 23.57
CA TYR A 83 -68.99 -36.13 24.99
C TYR A 83 -69.64 -34.81 25.48
N LEU A 84 -70.36 -34.90 26.59
CA LEU A 84 -70.99 -33.75 27.21
C LEU A 84 -69.95 -33.04 28.13
N SER A 85 -69.56 -31.79 27.80
CA SER A 85 -68.49 -31.08 28.49
C SER A 85 -68.89 -30.74 29.99
N THR A 86 -70.13 -30.41 30.21
CA THR A 86 -70.74 -30.18 31.58
C THR A 86 -72.16 -30.73 31.59
N ALA A 87 -72.75 -30.92 32.74
CA ALA A 87 -74.13 -31.43 32.84
C ALA A 87 -75.20 -30.64 32.07
N THR A 88 -74.90 -29.35 31.73
CA THR A 88 -75.76 -28.46 30.96
C THR A 88 -75.04 -27.82 29.75
N GLY A 89 -73.82 -28.24 29.50
CA GLY A 89 -72.93 -27.63 28.53
C GLY A 89 -72.98 -28.27 27.15
N PRO A 90 -72.18 -27.74 26.19
CA PRO A 90 -72.28 -28.23 24.85
C PRO A 90 -71.71 -29.67 24.69
N TRP A 91 -72.26 -30.38 23.79
CA TRP A 91 -71.68 -31.63 23.23
C TRP A 91 -70.44 -31.30 22.41
N ILE A 92 -69.32 -31.87 22.82
CA ILE A 92 -68.06 -31.70 22.10
C ILE A 92 -67.81 -32.98 21.29
N ARG A 93 -67.58 -32.82 19.98
CA ARG A 93 -67.27 -33.91 19.09
C ARG A 93 -65.86 -34.43 19.35
N ILE A 94 -65.73 -35.70 19.59
CA ILE A 94 -64.43 -36.40 19.56
C ILE A 94 -64.06 -36.58 18.08
N ALA A 95 -63.00 -35.95 17.68
CA ALA A 95 -62.51 -36.09 16.28
C ALA A 95 -62.02 -37.55 16.10
N THR A 96 -62.81 -38.32 15.36
CA THR A 96 -62.43 -39.69 14.99
C THR A 96 -61.71 -39.63 13.67
N GLY A 97 -60.39 -39.78 13.71
CA GLY A 97 -59.54 -40.08 12.55
C GLY A 97 -59.50 -39.07 11.40
N GLY A 98 -58.46 -38.34 11.24
CA GLY A 98 -58.06 -37.72 9.96
C GLY A 98 -58.20 -36.23 9.78
N LEU A 99 -58.81 -35.41 10.65
CA LEU A 99 -59.00 -33.98 10.43
C LEU A 99 -58.63 -33.06 11.59
N GLY A 100 -57.86 -33.51 12.57
CA GLY A 100 -57.44 -32.64 13.71
C GLY A 100 -56.12 -33.09 14.30
N TRP A 101 -55.21 -32.16 14.39
CA TRP A 101 -53.98 -32.28 15.19
C TRP A 101 -54.39 -32.22 16.66
N GLN A 102 -54.05 -33.26 17.44
CA GLN A 102 -54.38 -33.31 18.86
C GLN A 102 -53.43 -32.44 19.66
N ILE A 103 -53.94 -31.64 20.62
CA ILE A 103 -53.16 -30.75 21.49
C ILE A 103 -52.17 -31.51 22.37
N THR A 104 -52.43 -32.79 22.64
CA THR A 104 -51.56 -33.67 23.43
C THR A 104 -50.48 -34.42 22.60
N GLY A 105 -50.45 -34.19 21.28
CA GLY A 105 -49.56 -34.90 20.35
C GLY A 105 -50.10 -36.29 19.98
N ASN A 106 -49.63 -36.86 18.88
CA ASN A 106 -49.95 -38.18 18.41
C ASN A 106 -48.77 -39.11 18.75
N THR A 107 -49.04 -40.22 19.43
CA THR A 107 -48.01 -41.21 19.86
C THR A 107 -47.52 -42.12 18.70
N ASP A 108 -48.31 -42.25 17.63
CA ASP A 108 -48.02 -43.13 16.51
C ASP A 108 -47.84 -42.38 15.19
N ILE A 109 -46.84 -41.52 15.17
CA ILE A 109 -46.48 -40.78 13.93
C ILE A 109 -45.67 -41.69 13.02
N VAL A 110 -46.24 -42.09 11.89
CA VAL A 110 -45.52 -42.77 10.82
C VAL A 110 -45.14 -41.74 9.77
N ASP A 111 -43.86 -41.62 9.45
CA ASP A 111 -43.34 -40.72 8.44
C ASP A 111 -44.07 -40.91 7.12
N ASN A 112 -44.47 -39.80 6.46
CA ASN A 112 -45.30 -39.79 5.23
C ASN A 112 -46.77 -40.27 5.34
N VAL A 113 -47.25 -40.66 6.54
CA VAL A 113 -48.66 -41.08 6.75
C VAL A 113 -49.37 -40.06 7.67
N ASN A 114 -48.71 -39.59 8.71
CA ASN A 114 -49.27 -38.64 9.68
C ASN A 114 -48.55 -37.29 9.51
N PHE A 115 -49.20 -36.25 9.05
CA PHE A 115 -48.59 -34.95 8.88
C PHE A 115 -49.60 -33.82 9.22
N MET A 116 -49.05 -32.68 9.70
CA MET A 116 -49.82 -31.43 9.77
C MET A 116 -49.63 -30.71 8.46
N GLY A 117 -50.64 -30.76 7.56
CA GLY A 117 -50.55 -30.17 6.26
C GLY A 117 -51.72 -30.51 5.35
N THR A 118 -51.52 -30.26 4.06
CA THR A 118 -52.49 -30.56 3.03
C THR A 118 -52.21 -31.88 2.33
N ALA A 119 -53.23 -32.68 2.05
CA ALA A 119 -53.05 -33.96 1.34
C ALA A 119 -52.55 -33.78 -0.10
N SER A 120 -51.90 -34.81 -0.65
CA SER A 120 -51.44 -34.86 -2.03
C SER A 120 -52.58 -34.48 -3.00
N GLY A 121 -52.29 -33.51 -3.90
CA GLY A 121 -53.24 -32.97 -4.87
C GLY A 121 -53.95 -31.66 -4.46
N ASN A 122 -53.91 -31.26 -3.21
CA ASN A 122 -54.46 -30.00 -2.70
C ASN A 122 -53.31 -29.02 -2.45
N ASN A 123 -52.99 -28.21 -3.41
CA ASN A 123 -51.92 -27.18 -3.31
C ASN A 123 -52.48 -25.93 -2.59
N VAL A 124 -52.88 -26.09 -1.32
CA VAL A 124 -53.39 -25.01 -0.44
C VAL A 124 -52.43 -24.77 0.71
N ASP A 125 -52.31 -23.54 1.15
CA ASP A 125 -51.40 -23.12 2.25
C ASP A 125 -51.87 -23.64 3.59
N VAL A 126 -50.95 -24.00 4.49
CA VAL A 126 -51.23 -24.22 5.91
C VAL A 126 -51.15 -22.88 6.61
N ALA A 127 -52.29 -22.39 7.08
CA ALA A 127 -52.37 -21.08 7.78
C ALA A 127 -52.49 -21.21 9.30
N PHE A 128 -51.66 -20.46 10.03
CA PHE A 128 -51.74 -20.31 11.46
C PHE A 128 -52.42 -18.96 11.81
N ARG A 129 -53.33 -18.95 12.79
CA ARG A 129 -54.08 -17.77 13.17
C ARG A 129 -54.06 -17.58 14.69
N ARG A 130 -54.04 -16.32 15.16
CA ARG A 130 -54.21 -15.90 16.56
C ARG A 130 -55.37 -14.92 16.61
N ASN A 131 -56.44 -15.26 17.33
CA ASN A 131 -57.66 -14.44 17.37
C ASN A 131 -58.16 -14.01 15.97
N ASN A 132 -58.19 -14.96 15.06
CA ASN A 132 -58.54 -14.76 13.66
C ASN A 132 -57.62 -13.85 12.84
N ILE A 133 -56.55 -13.33 13.42
CA ILE A 133 -55.49 -12.57 12.72
C ILE A 133 -54.46 -13.56 12.18
N ALA A 134 -54.01 -13.38 10.95
CA ALA A 134 -52.93 -14.19 10.36
C ALA A 134 -51.67 -14.10 11.23
N ALA A 135 -51.17 -15.24 11.68
CA ALA A 135 -50.02 -15.36 12.55
C ALA A 135 -48.91 -16.26 11.95
N GLY A 136 -49.14 -16.79 10.74
CA GLY A 136 -48.16 -17.58 10.03
C GLY A 136 -48.78 -18.37 8.89
N LYS A 137 -47.91 -18.84 7.95
CA LYS A 137 -48.32 -19.61 6.80
C LYS A 137 -47.16 -20.47 6.29
N ILE A 138 -47.45 -21.70 5.96
CA ILE A 138 -46.57 -22.56 5.15
C ILE A 138 -47.26 -22.69 3.79
N ALA A 139 -46.67 -22.05 2.76
CA ALA A 139 -47.17 -22.08 1.44
C ALA A 139 -46.21 -22.87 0.50
N THR A 140 -46.61 -23.09 -0.73
CA THR A 140 -45.83 -23.83 -1.71
C THR A 140 -44.42 -23.29 -1.93
N THR A 141 -44.25 -21.98 -1.84
CA THR A 141 -42.98 -21.30 -2.13
C THR A 141 -42.48 -20.42 -0.98
N SER A 142 -43.31 -20.14 0.01
CA SER A 142 -42.97 -19.19 1.07
C SER A 142 -43.42 -19.67 2.46
N THR A 143 -42.67 -19.31 3.51
CA THR A 143 -42.99 -19.67 4.90
C THR A 143 -42.99 -18.43 5.77
N SER A 144 -44.03 -18.26 6.60
CA SER A 144 -44.07 -17.16 7.56
C SER A 144 -44.59 -17.59 8.95
N PHE A 145 -44.05 -16.99 10.00
CA PHE A 145 -44.51 -17.11 11.40
C PHE A 145 -44.37 -15.75 12.10
N GLY A 146 -45.48 -15.24 12.61
CA GLY A 146 -45.56 -13.95 13.28
C GLY A 146 -46.77 -13.13 12.79
N VAL A 147 -47.35 -12.31 13.69
CA VAL A 147 -48.43 -11.41 13.31
C VAL A 147 -47.93 -10.39 12.28
N GLY A 148 -48.62 -10.27 11.16
CA GLY A 148 -48.20 -9.39 10.07
C GLY A 148 -47.02 -9.90 9.24
N ALA A 149 -46.52 -11.13 9.48
CA ALA A 149 -45.45 -11.67 8.69
C ALA A 149 -45.93 -12.05 7.29
N LEU A 150 -45.23 -11.50 6.24
CA LEU A 150 -45.49 -11.77 4.81
C LEU A 150 -46.98 -11.61 4.42
N THR A 151 -47.61 -10.49 4.82
CA THR A 151 -49.03 -10.26 4.60
C THR A 151 -49.36 -9.61 3.25
N ALA A 152 -48.40 -8.92 2.61
CA ALA A 152 -48.60 -8.17 1.38
C ALA A 152 -48.07 -8.92 0.18
N GLY A 153 -48.85 -9.83 -0.42
CA GLY A 153 -48.57 -10.24 -1.76
C GLY A 153 -48.18 -11.70 -2.04
N THR A 154 -48.07 -12.03 -3.32
CA THR A 154 -47.67 -13.34 -3.85
C THR A 154 -46.17 -13.36 -4.11
N THR A 155 -45.36 -13.52 -3.07
CA THR A 155 -43.91 -13.66 -3.22
C THR A 155 -43.51 -15.11 -3.34
N SER A 156 -42.46 -15.38 -4.11
CA SER A 156 -41.88 -16.71 -4.24
C SER A 156 -40.61 -16.86 -3.38
N ASN A 157 -40.43 -18.05 -2.80
CA ASN A 157 -39.21 -18.43 -2.10
C ASN A 157 -38.80 -17.48 -0.95
N SER A 158 -39.77 -16.89 -0.25
CA SER A 158 -39.50 -15.99 0.87
C SER A 158 -39.81 -16.63 2.23
N THR A 159 -38.98 -16.32 3.23
CA THR A 159 -39.12 -16.83 4.60
C THR A 159 -39.24 -15.66 5.57
N ALA A 160 -40.28 -15.64 6.40
CA ALA A 160 -40.54 -14.59 7.38
C ALA A 160 -40.82 -15.15 8.77
N PHE A 161 -39.99 -14.86 9.76
CA PHE A 161 -40.18 -15.22 11.18
C PHE A 161 -40.09 -13.96 12.05
N GLY A 162 -41.21 -13.56 12.64
CA GLY A 162 -41.29 -12.39 13.52
C GLY A 162 -42.47 -11.50 13.22
N ASN A 163 -42.84 -10.65 14.19
CA ASN A 163 -43.91 -9.67 14.02
C ASN A 163 -43.50 -8.68 12.92
N ASN A 164 -44.39 -8.48 11.91
CA ASN A 164 -44.16 -7.59 10.77
C ASN A 164 -42.92 -7.92 9.91
N ALA A 165 -42.38 -9.13 9.98
CA ALA A 165 -41.31 -9.56 9.09
C ALA A 165 -41.83 -9.64 7.66
N LEU A 166 -41.18 -8.97 6.69
CA LEU A 166 -41.63 -8.87 5.29
C LEU A 166 -43.06 -8.35 5.13
N LEU A 167 -43.51 -7.41 5.99
CA LEU A 167 -44.90 -6.94 6.05
C LEU A 167 -45.42 -6.46 4.70
N LEU A 168 -44.66 -5.62 3.95
CA LEU A 168 -45.04 -5.03 2.68
C LEU A 168 -44.33 -5.67 1.48
N ASN A 169 -43.78 -6.87 1.65
CA ASN A 169 -42.90 -7.49 0.66
C ASN A 169 -43.67 -7.96 -0.59
N THR A 170 -43.19 -7.55 -1.79
CA THR A 170 -43.60 -8.10 -3.06
C THR A 170 -42.43 -8.67 -3.88
N GLY A 171 -41.19 -8.58 -3.35
CA GLY A 171 -40.00 -9.15 -3.97
C GLY A 171 -39.77 -10.60 -3.55
N ASP A 172 -39.10 -11.38 -4.41
CA ASP A 172 -38.83 -12.79 -4.23
C ASP A 172 -37.52 -13.08 -3.52
N ASN A 173 -37.38 -14.33 -3.02
CA ASN A 173 -36.14 -14.85 -2.44
C ASN A 173 -35.63 -14.05 -1.24
N ASN A 174 -36.50 -13.54 -0.38
CA ASN A 174 -36.12 -12.79 0.81
C ASN A 174 -36.23 -13.65 2.07
N VAL A 175 -35.29 -13.49 3.00
CA VAL A 175 -35.32 -14.13 4.32
C VAL A 175 -35.34 -13.04 5.39
N ALA A 176 -36.35 -13.05 6.25
CA ALA A 176 -36.50 -12.14 7.36
C ALA A 176 -36.76 -12.87 8.69
N VAL A 177 -35.87 -12.71 9.64
CA VAL A 177 -36.03 -13.28 10.98
C VAL A 177 -35.87 -12.16 12.04
N GLY A 178 -36.94 -11.81 12.70
CA GLY A 178 -36.98 -10.75 13.72
C GLY A 178 -38.16 -9.80 13.53
N ASN A 179 -38.43 -8.99 14.58
CA ASN A 179 -39.47 -7.99 14.54
C ASN A 179 -39.14 -6.89 13.52
N SER A 180 -40.10 -6.56 12.66
CA SER A 180 -39.99 -5.51 11.63
C SER A 180 -38.80 -5.65 10.68
N THR A 181 -38.30 -6.85 10.51
CA THR A 181 -37.20 -7.15 9.56
C THR A 181 -37.75 -7.10 8.15
N LEU A 182 -37.07 -6.32 7.25
CA LEU A 182 -37.51 -6.11 5.85
C LEU A 182 -38.98 -5.64 5.74
N ALA A 183 -39.50 -4.91 6.75
CA ALA A 183 -40.91 -4.62 6.87
C ALA A 183 -41.47 -3.81 5.70
N THR A 184 -40.69 -2.88 5.13
CA THR A 184 -41.14 -2.03 4.01
C THR A 184 -40.54 -2.44 2.65
N ASN A 185 -39.99 -3.65 2.55
CA ASN A 185 -39.43 -4.15 1.30
C ASN A 185 -40.55 -4.38 0.28
N THR A 186 -40.68 -3.49 -0.70
CA THR A 186 -41.69 -3.63 -1.75
C THR A 186 -41.18 -4.37 -2.98
N THR A 187 -39.96 -4.05 -3.43
CA THR A 187 -39.44 -4.55 -4.72
C THR A 187 -38.11 -5.30 -4.61
N GLY A 188 -37.41 -5.18 -3.48
CA GLY A 188 -36.08 -5.79 -3.28
C GLY A 188 -36.15 -7.32 -3.26
N ILE A 189 -35.23 -7.97 -3.96
CA ILE A 189 -35.12 -9.42 -4.05
C ILE A 189 -33.80 -9.91 -3.45
N GLN A 190 -33.74 -11.19 -3.07
CA GLN A 190 -32.52 -11.85 -2.60
C GLN A 190 -31.90 -11.18 -1.35
N ASN A 191 -32.71 -10.63 -0.47
CA ASN A 191 -32.26 -10.05 0.77
C ASN A 191 -32.37 -11.03 1.95
N THR A 192 -31.39 -11.02 2.83
CA THR A 192 -31.41 -11.77 4.07
C THR A 192 -31.32 -10.80 5.26
N GLY A 193 -32.36 -10.73 6.06
CA GLY A 193 -32.39 -9.94 7.28
C GLY A 193 -32.59 -10.82 8.52
N VAL A 194 -31.71 -10.71 9.52
CA VAL A 194 -31.84 -11.40 10.80
C VAL A 194 -31.58 -10.40 11.92
N GLY A 195 -32.60 -10.10 12.72
CA GLY A 195 -32.51 -9.13 13.83
C GLY A 195 -33.67 -8.15 13.83
N ASN A 196 -33.93 -7.55 14.98
CA ASN A 196 -34.95 -6.51 15.11
C ASN A 196 -34.63 -5.31 14.22
N ASN A 197 -35.55 -4.89 13.36
CA ASN A 197 -35.42 -3.80 12.39
C ASN A 197 -34.22 -3.96 11.40
N ALA A 198 -33.68 -5.16 11.17
CA ALA A 198 -32.70 -5.37 10.13
C ALA A 198 -33.36 -5.13 8.76
N LEU A 199 -32.71 -4.34 7.89
CA LEU A 199 -33.24 -3.96 6.56
C LEU A 199 -34.67 -3.39 6.59
N ASN A 200 -35.07 -2.73 7.68
CA ASN A 200 -36.47 -2.29 7.88
C ASN A 200 -37.02 -1.47 6.71
N LEU A 201 -36.27 -0.51 6.19
CA LEU A 201 -36.69 0.39 5.10
C LEU A 201 -36.21 -0.06 3.70
N ASN A 202 -35.75 -1.30 3.56
CA ASN A 202 -35.09 -1.78 2.34
C ASN A 202 -36.05 -1.88 1.15
N ARG A 203 -35.57 -1.47 -0.03
CA ARG A 203 -36.13 -1.76 -1.37
C ARG A 203 -35.06 -2.19 -2.36
N GLY A 204 -33.78 -2.15 -1.96
CA GLY A 204 -32.66 -2.69 -2.72
C GLY A 204 -32.61 -4.21 -2.71
N SER A 205 -31.74 -4.78 -3.52
CA SER A 205 -31.61 -6.22 -3.69
C SER A 205 -30.25 -6.75 -3.23
N ALA A 206 -30.19 -8.05 -2.98
CA ALA A 206 -28.98 -8.76 -2.63
C ALA A 206 -28.25 -8.19 -1.39
N ASN A 207 -29.00 -7.74 -0.38
CA ASN A 207 -28.46 -7.26 0.88
C ASN A 207 -28.53 -8.35 1.96
N SER A 208 -27.49 -8.44 2.78
CA SER A 208 -27.39 -9.36 3.93
C SER A 208 -27.23 -8.57 5.22
N ALA A 209 -28.15 -8.67 6.14
CA ALA A 209 -28.13 -7.97 7.43
C ALA A 209 -28.33 -8.93 8.60
N PHE A 210 -27.36 -8.99 9.51
CA PHE A 210 -27.40 -9.80 10.71
C PHE A 210 -27.12 -8.92 11.94
N GLY A 211 -28.13 -8.63 12.73
CA GLY A 211 -28.03 -7.79 13.92
C GLY A 211 -29.15 -6.79 14.02
N MET A 212 -29.43 -6.32 15.26
CA MET A 212 -30.44 -5.30 15.49
C MET A 212 -30.05 -4.00 14.77
N GLY A 213 -30.95 -3.47 13.93
CA GLY A 213 -30.76 -2.24 13.18
C GLY A 213 -29.72 -2.30 12.06
N ALA A 214 -29.20 -3.50 11.72
CA ALA A 214 -28.28 -3.64 10.60
C ALA A 214 -28.97 -3.23 9.29
N LEU A 215 -28.35 -2.35 8.49
CA LEU A 215 -28.89 -1.81 7.22
C LEU A 215 -30.31 -1.22 7.37
N ARG A 216 -30.67 -0.74 8.56
CA ARG A 216 -32.04 -0.31 8.88
C ARG A 216 -32.61 0.69 7.88
N SER A 217 -31.84 1.68 7.48
CA SER A 217 -32.27 2.80 6.63
C SER A 217 -32.04 2.56 5.13
N ASN A 218 -31.61 1.38 4.74
CA ASN A 218 -31.31 1.08 3.34
C ASN A 218 -32.56 1.22 2.46
N SER A 219 -32.61 2.24 1.62
CA SER A 219 -33.76 2.49 0.78
C SER A 219 -33.67 1.80 -0.58
N THR A 220 -32.56 1.99 -1.31
CA THR A 220 -32.37 1.43 -2.66
C THR A 220 -30.99 0.80 -2.85
N GLY A 221 -30.07 0.91 -1.87
CA GLY A 221 -28.75 0.30 -1.92
C GLY A 221 -28.82 -1.22 -2.10
N SER A 222 -27.95 -1.77 -2.92
CA SER A 222 -27.89 -3.20 -3.25
C SER A 222 -26.52 -3.79 -2.97
N ASN A 223 -26.45 -5.11 -2.83
CA ASN A 223 -25.20 -5.84 -2.59
C ASN A 223 -24.46 -5.39 -1.31
N ASN A 224 -25.19 -5.01 -0.26
CA ASN A 224 -24.58 -4.63 1.01
C ASN A 224 -24.61 -5.79 2.02
N THR A 225 -23.58 -5.95 2.79
CA THR A 225 -23.49 -6.90 3.90
C THR A 225 -23.29 -6.14 5.21
N GLY A 226 -24.25 -6.19 6.10
CA GLY A 226 -24.23 -5.58 7.45
C GLY A 226 -24.33 -6.66 8.53
N ILE A 227 -23.27 -6.93 9.26
CA ILE A 227 -23.25 -7.92 10.35
C ILE A 227 -22.82 -7.26 11.66
N GLY A 228 -23.73 -7.17 12.60
CA GLY A 228 -23.51 -6.53 13.90
C GLY A 228 -24.60 -5.53 14.24
N PHE A 229 -24.62 -5.11 15.52
CA PHE A 229 -25.52 -4.07 15.99
C PHE A 229 -25.30 -2.77 15.22
N GLU A 230 -26.36 -2.24 14.58
CA GLU A 230 -26.33 -1.01 13.78
C GLU A 230 -25.26 -0.95 12.67
N ALA A 231 -24.77 -2.09 12.20
CA ALA A 231 -23.85 -2.10 11.05
C ALA A 231 -24.56 -1.53 9.82
N LEU A 232 -23.94 -0.55 9.14
CA LEU A 232 -24.50 0.14 7.96
C LEU A 232 -25.89 0.76 8.22
N GLN A 233 -26.19 1.16 9.46
CA GLN A 233 -27.53 1.61 9.87
C GLN A 233 -28.07 2.75 9.01
N ALA A 234 -27.27 3.76 8.71
CA ALA A 234 -27.67 4.95 7.95
C ALA A 234 -27.54 4.81 6.44
N ASN A 235 -27.11 3.65 5.94
CA ASN A 235 -26.98 3.42 4.50
C ASN A 235 -28.34 3.64 3.82
N THR A 236 -28.42 4.51 2.83
CA THR A 236 -29.69 4.79 2.12
C THR A 236 -29.67 4.27 0.69
N THR A 237 -28.80 4.77 -0.13
CA THR A 237 -28.71 4.45 -1.58
C THR A 237 -27.40 3.79 -1.97
N ALA A 238 -26.44 3.73 -1.05
CA ALA A 238 -25.11 3.21 -1.34
C ALA A 238 -25.13 1.68 -1.50
N SER A 239 -24.29 1.19 -2.41
CA SER A 239 -24.20 -0.22 -2.78
C SER A 239 -22.80 -0.78 -2.61
N ASN A 240 -22.71 -2.12 -2.61
CA ASN A 240 -21.46 -2.86 -2.54
C ASN A 240 -20.64 -2.61 -1.24
N ASN A 241 -21.29 -2.33 -0.12
CA ASN A 241 -20.62 -2.13 1.16
C ASN A 241 -20.65 -3.39 2.01
N THR A 242 -19.58 -3.66 2.73
CA THR A 242 -19.46 -4.70 3.74
C THR A 242 -19.11 -4.09 5.09
N GLY A 243 -20.05 -4.13 6.04
CA GLY A 243 -19.85 -3.68 7.41
C GLY A 243 -20.03 -4.84 8.40
N ILE A 244 -18.96 -5.27 9.04
CA ILE A 244 -18.96 -6.38 10.00
C ILE A 244 -18.43 -5.90 11.35
N GLY A 245 -19.29 -5.86 12.37
CA GLY A 245 -18.96 -5.40 13.71
C GLY A 245 -19.99 -4.44 14.27
N PHE A 246 -19.91 -4.17 15.57
CA PHE A 246 -20.74 -3.17 16.24
C PHE A 246 -20.52 -1.81 15.57
N GLN A 247 -21.57 -1.22 15.01
CA GLN A 247 -21.59 0.09 14.35
C GLN A 247 -20.57 0.25 13.20
N ALA A 248 -20.14 -0.84 12.56
CA ALA A 248 -19.30 -0.75 11.37
C ALA A 248 -20.04 -0.02 10.24
N LEU A 249 -19.41 1.01 9.63
CA LEU A 249 -20.00 1.89 8.61
C LEU A 249 -21.37 2.49 9.00
N ARG A 250 -21.61 2.70 10.30
CA ARG A 250 -22.91 3.12 10.82
C ARG A 250 -23.49 4.34 10.11
N SER A 251 -22.68 5.38 9.88
CA SER A 251 -23.08 6.66 9.30
C SER A 251 -22.88 6.74 7.79
N ASN A 252 -22.57 5.64 7.11
CA ASN A 252 -22.40 5.63 5.66
C ASN A 252 -23.75 5.83 4.95
N ILE A 253 -23.98 7.00 4.39
CA ILE A 253 -25.23 7.33 3.70
C ILE A 253 -25.13 7.01 2.21
N THR A 254 -24.06 7.45 1.54
CA THR A 254 -23.89 7.44 0.09
C THR A 254 -22.62 6.77 -0.42
N GLY A 255 -21.65 6.48 0.45
CA GLY A 255 -20.37 5.87 0.07
C GLY A 255 -20.56 4.42 -0.40
N THR A 256 -20.02 4.11 -1.57
CA THR A 256 -20.11 2.78 -2.19
C THR A 256 -18.78 2.01 -2.09
N SER A 257 -18.86 0.68 -2.19
CA SER A 257 -17.66 -0.17 -2.26
C SER A 257 -16.73 -0.05 -1.04
N ASN A 258 -17.29 0.16 0.15
CA ASN A 258 -16.53 0.19 1.39
C ASN A 258 -16.54 -1.19 2.05
N THR A 259 -15.42 -1.58 2.63
CA THR A 259 -15.29 -2.77 3.49
C THR A 259 -14.83 -2.34 4.86
N ALA A 260 -15.61 -2.61 5.89
CA ALA A 260 -15.26 -2.33 7.28
C ALA A 260 -15.50 -3.55 8.18
N VAL A 261 -14.47 -3.97 8.86
CA VAL A 261 -14.52 -5.12 9.78
C VAL A 261 -13.91 -4.74 11.13
N GLY A 262 -14.72 -4.72 12.16
CA GLY A 262 -14.32 -4.35 13.53
C GLY A 262 -15.32 -3.46 14.23
N PHE A 263 -15.15 -3.30 15.54
CA PHE A 263 -15.94 -2.39 16.35
C PHE A 263 -15.76 -0.95 15.86
N GLN A 264 -16.82 -0.28 15.41
CA GLN A 264 -16.84 1.08 14.86
C GLN A 264 -15.85 1.31 13.72
N ALA A 265 -15.46 0.25 12.97
CA ALA A 265 -14.64 0.41 11.79
C ALA A 265 -15.40 1.24 10.73
N GLY A 266 -14.77 2.30 10.25
CA GLY A 266 -15.36 3.21 9.28
C GLY A 266 -16.66 3.88 9.72
N GLU A 267 -16.93 4.01 11.04
CA GLU A 267 -18.23 4.42 11.59
C GLU A 267 -18.82 5.66 10.90
N ASN A 268 -18.01 6.69 10.66
CA ASN A 268 -18.45 7.95 10.06
C ASN A 268 -18.02 8.11 8.60
N THR A 269 -17.61 7.05 7.95
CA THR A 269 -17.18 7.09 6.52
C THR A 269 -18.39 7.28 5.62
N THR A 270 -18.41 8.36 4.86
CA THR A 270 -19.43 8.65 3.84
C THR A 270 -18.90 8.63 2.41
N ALA A 271 -17.60 8.49 2.24
CA ALA A 271 -16.90 8.36 0.97
C ALA A 271 -16.81 6.89 0.50
N SER A 272 -16.35 6.68 -0.73
CA SER A 272 -16.36 5.38 -1.40
C SER A 272 -14.98 4.70 -1.43
N SER A 273 -15.01 3.39 -1.67
CA SER A 273 -13.81 2.60 -1.95
C SER A 273 -12.79 2.55 -0.80
N ASN A 274 -13.26 2.53 0.43
CA ASN A 274 -12.39 2.43 1.60
C ASN A 274 -12.39 1.01 2.19
N THR A 275 -11.25 0.56 2.69
CA THR A 275 -11.08 -0.67 3.45
C THR A 275 -10.65 -0.33 4.87
N SER A 276 -11.42 -0.74 5.87
CA SER A 276 -11.20 -0.48 7.30
C SER A 276 -11.22 -1.80 8.07
N LEU A 277 -10.11 -2.22 8.64
CA LEU A 277 -10.01 -3.47 9.39
C LEU A 277 -9.38 -3.23 10.77
N GLY A 278 -10.14 -3.36 11.82
CA GLY A 278 -9.70 -3.18 13.20
C GLY A 278 -10.66 -2.35 14.05
N PHE A 279 -10.41 -2.33 15.36
CA PHE A 279 -11.14 -1.49 16.31
C PHE A 279 -10.98 -0.02 15.95
N GLN A 280 -12.06 0.68 15.65
CA GLN A 280 -12.10 2.11 15.27
C GLN A 280 -11.15 2.49 14.11
N ALA A 281 -10.77 1.53 13.26
CA ALA A 281 -10.01 1.83 12.04
C ALA A 281 -10.84 2.78 11.15
N HIS A 282 -10.25 3.87 10.70
CA HIS A 282 -10.87 4.86 9.80
C HIS A 282 -12.18 5.48 10.34
N GLN A 283 -12.30 5.58 11.68
CA GLN A 283 -13.57 5.89 12.33
C GLN A 283 -14.15 7.25 11.94
N MET A 284 -13.34 8.30 11.86
CA MET A 284 -13.80 9.69 11.68
C MET A 284 -13.59 10.24 10.27
N ASN A 285 -13.34 9.41 9.29
CA ASN A 285 -13.20 9.88 7.90
C ASN A 285 -14.58 10.18 7.30
N THR A 286 -14.79 11.44 6.94
CA THR A 286 -16.05 11.87 6.35
C THR A 286 -16.02 11.98 4.82
N SER A 287 -14.87 12.23 4.19
CA SER A 287 -14.77 12.58 2.77
C SER A 287 -13.68 11.84 1.98
N GLY A 288 -12.69 11.24 2.65
CA GLY A 288 -11.58 10.56 1.97
C GLY A 288 -11.99 9.23 1.34
N SER A 289 -11.60 9.03 0.10
CA SER A 289 -11.87 7.79 -0.67
C SER A 289 -10.59 7.01 -0.99
N GLN A 290 -10.78 5.75 -1.36
CA GLN A 290 -9.67 4.89 -1.80
C GLN A 290 -8.59 4.70 -0.71
N ASN A 291 -8.99 4.64 0.55
CA ASN A 291 -8.09 4.41 1.66
C ASN A 291 -8.10 2.95 2.11
N VAL A 292 -6.95 2.47 2.56
CA VAL A 292 -6.78 1.22 3.28
C VAL A 292 -6.32 1.53 4.70
N ALA A 293 -7.11 1.16 5.70
CA ALA A 293 -6.82 1.35 7.12
C ALA A 293 -6.90 0.00 7.85
N ILE A 294 -5.78 -0.54 8.27
CA ILE A 294 -5.68 -1.83 8.96
C ILE A 294 -4.98 -1.65 10.31
N GLY A 295 -5.64 -2.00 11.38
CA GLY A 295 -5.14 -1.87 12.74
C GLY A 295 -6.05 -1.00 13.61
N GLU A 296 -5.92 -1.16 14.92
CA GLU A 296 -6.67 -0.35 15.88
C GLU A 296 -6.38 1.14 15.66
N ARG A 297 -7.43 1.93 15.47
CA ARG A 297 -7.42 3.39 15.24
C ARG A 297 -6.54 3.85 14.08
N SER A 298 -6.18 2.97 13.16
CA SER A 298 -5.45 3.38 11.96
C SER A 298 -6.26 4.39 11.14
N LEU A 299 -5.61 5.42 10.60
CA LEU A 299 -6.22 6.50 9.80
C LEU A 299 -7.44 7.15 10.49
N GLY A 300 -7.41 7.27 11.83
CA GLY A 300 -8.61 7.53 12.62
C GLY A 300 -9.31 8.85 12.33
N ARG A 301 -8.61 9.93 11.99
CA ARG A 301 -9.14 11.29 11.82
C ARG A 301 -8.87 11.93 10.48
N ASN A 302 -8.11 11.30 9.61
CA ASN A 302 -7.73 11.88 8.31
C ASN A 302 -8.88 11.76 7.31
N SER A 303 -9.20 12.86 6.63
CA SER A 303 -10.21 12.94 5.57
C SER A 303 -9.61 12.96 4.15
N GLY A 304 -8.32 12.72 3.99
CA GLY A 304 -7.64 12.59 2.70
C GLY A 304 -7.91 11.26 2.00
N SER A 305 -7.51 11.16 0.74
CA SER A 305 -7.75 10.01 -0.12
C SER A 305 -6.46 9.28 -0.50
N GLN A 306 -6.61 8.04 -0.96
CA GLN A 306 -5.51 7.26 -1.52
C GLN A 306 -4.38 6.97 -0.51
N ASN A 307 -4.74 6.78 0.75
CA ASN A 307 -3.79 6.41 1.79
C ASN A 307 -3.78 4.90 2.05
N THR A 308 -2.60 4.34 2.28
CA THR A 308 -2.42 2.97 2.77
C THR A 308 -1.84 3.02 4.17
N VAL A 309 -2.64 2.65 5.18
CA VAL A 309 -2.28 2.79 6.59
C VAL A 309 -2.43 1.46 7.31
N ILE A 310 -1.35 0.94 7.84
CA ILE A 310 -1.30 -0.36 8.51
C ILE A 310 -0.56 -0.23 9.85
N GLY A 311 -1.24 -0.44 10.96
CA GLY A 311 -0.62 -0.42 12.29
C GLY A 311 -1.48 0.28 13.32
N TRP A 312 -1.17 0.05 14.59
CA TRP A 312 -1.83 0.68 15.73
C TRP A 312 -1.57 2.20 15.72
N GLU A 313 -2.66 2.98 15.69
CA GLU A 313 -2.65 4.44 15.62
C GLU A 313 -1.73 5.03 14.51
N ALA A 314 -1.45 4.27 13.46
CA ALA A 314 -0.79 4.84 12.29
C ALA A 314 -1.69 5.92 11.67
N MET A 315 -1.13 7.09 11.40
CA MET A 315 -1.80 8.27 10.82
C MET A 315 -3.07 8.70 11.59
N PHE A 316 -3.07 8.50 12.91
CA PHE A 316 -4.27 8.74 13.74
C PHE A 316 -4.43 10.20 14.15
N GLY A 317 -3.36 10.91 14.51
CA GLY A 317 -3.39 12.27 15.07
C GLY A 317 -3.69 13.36 14.04
N SER A 318 -3.62 13.04 12.77
CA SER A 318 -3.90 13.97 11.67
C SER A 318 -5.38 14.36 11.65
N THR A 319 -5.65 15.67 11.71
CA THR A 319 -7.01 16.22 11.53
C THR A 319 -7.21 16.83 10.13
N SER A 320 -6.30 16.58 9.22
CA SER A 320 -6.24 17.16 7.89
C SER A 320 -6.62 16.18 6.78
N SER A 321 -6.50 16.66 5.54
CA SER A 321 -6.81 15.90 4.33
C SER A 321 -5.57 15.32 3.63
N ALA A 322 -4.54 14.91 4.38
CA ALA A 322 -3.34 14.31 3.81
C ALA A 322 -3.68 13.09 2.94
N SER A 323 -3.17 13.09 1.72
CA SER A 323 -3.49 12.12 0.69
C SER A 323 -2.24 11.44 0.12
N ASN A 324 -2.43 10.35 -0.62
CA ASN A 324 -1.35 9.65 -1.32
C ASN A 324 -0.21 9.16 -0.40
N SER A 325 -0.51 8.87 0.85
CA SER A 325 0.51 8.52 1.85
C SER A 325 0.45 7.03 2.21
N THR A 326 1.62 6.47 2.52
CA THR A 326 1.78 5.10 3.01
C THR A 326 2.34 5.12 4.43
N ALA A 327 1.62 4.57 5.39
CA ALA A 327 2.02 4.44 6.79
C ALA A 327 1.95 2.98 7.23
N VAL A 328 3.07 2.37 7.53
CA VAL A 328 3.12 0.98 8.00
C VAL A 328 3.94 0.90 9.28
N GLY A 329 3.29 0.64 10.41
CA GLY A 329 3.93 0.53 11.71
C GLY A 329 3.18 1.29 12.80
N TRP A 330 3.53 1.01 14.05
CA TRP A 330 3.03 1.70 15.23
C TRP A 330 3.38 3.18 15.16
N HIS A 331 2.36 4.09 15.25
CA HIS A 331 2.48 5.55 15.14
C HIS A 331 3.19 6.07 13.87
N ALA A 332 3.31 5.27 12.80
CA ALA A 332 3.84 5.79 11.53
C ALA A 332 2.95 6.94 11.02
N LEU A 333 3.55 8.07 10.65
CA LEU A 333 2.84 9.29 10.20
C LEU A 333 1.76 9.81 11.18
N PHE A 334 1.93 9.61 12.48
CA PHE A 334 0.87 9.87 13.47
C PHE A 334 0.24 11.26 13.34
N ASN A 335 1.01 12.34 13.21
CA ASN A 335 0.53 13.72 13.12
C ASN A 335 0.46 14.27 11.68
N ASN A 336 0.52 13.42 10.67
CA ASN A 336 0.73 13.83 9.28
C ASN A 336 -0.42 14.67 8.70
N SER A 337 -0.07 15.82 8.16
CA SER A 337 -0.98 16.67 7.36
C SER A 337 -0.44 16.92 5.95
N GLY A 338 0.77 16.46 5.64
CA GLY A 338 1.40 16.59 4.32
C GLY A 338 1.09 15.40 3.42
N ASP A 339 1.03 15.64 2.12
CA ASP A 339 0.73 14.63 1.11
C ASP A 339 1.96 13.80 0.70
N SER A 340 1.70 12.64 0.10
CA SER A 340 2.72 11.85 -0.59
C SER A 340 3.91 11.43 0.29
N ASN A 341 3.65 11.12 1.55
CA ASN A 341 4.66 10.61 2.46
C ASN A 341 4.63 9.08 2.54
N THR A 342 5.79 8.46 2.60
CA THR A 342 5.96 7.03 2.87
C THR A 342 6.67 6.83 4.19
N ALA A 343 6.03 6.20 5.15
CA ALA A 343 6.59 5.87 6.46
C ALA A 343 6.43 4.38 6.76
N ILE A 344 7.51 3.67 6.87
CA ILE A 344 7.53 2.23 7.18
C ILE A 344 8.42 1.99 8.39
N GLY A 345 7.82 1.69 9.52
CA GLY A 345 8.50 1.46 10.78
C GLY A 345 7.81 2.13 11.96
N ARG A 346 8.13 1.69 13.17
CA ARG A 346 7.61 2.28 14.39
C ARG A 346 8.05 3.74 14.51
N ASP A 347 7.11 4.67 14.75
CA ASP A 347 7.35 6.11 14.90
C ASP A 347 8.04 6.76 13.67
N ALA A 348 8.02 6.13 12.49
CA ALA A 348 8.54 6.76 11.28
C ALA A 348 7.67 7.98 10.90
N LEU A 349 8.30 9.15 10.69
CA LEU A 349 7.62 10.43 10.40
C LEU A 349 6.51 10.79 11.41
N GLN A 350 6.65 10.36 12.67
CA GLN A 350 5.63 10.57 13.70
C GLN A 350 5.25 12.05 13.87
N GLY A 351 6.24 12.92 13.92
CA GLY A 351 6.11 14.38 14.11
C GLY A 351 5.84 15.18 12.84
N ASN A 352 5.65 14.52 11.70
CA ASN A 352 5.40 15.21 10.44
C ASN A 352 4.08 15.98 10.48
N THR A 353 4.12 17.31 10.34
CA THR A 353 2.89 18.11 10.34
C THR A 353 2.46 18.47 8.92
N THR A 354 3.23 19.27 8.20
CA THR A 354 2.85 19.77 6.88
C THR A 354 3.79 19.34 5.75
N ALA A 355 4.87 18.67 6.09
CA ALA A 355 5.87 18.28 5.11
C ALA A 355 5.38 17.17 4.18
N ALA A 356 5.73 17.27 2.90
CA ALA A 356 5.28 16.36 1.85
C ALA A 356 6.45 15.69 1.13
N ASN A 357 6.15 14.59 0.42
CA ASN A 357 7.10 13.87 -0.41
C ASN A 357 8.30 13.29 0.35
N ASN A 358 8.13 12.88 1.60
CA ASN A 358 9.17 12.24 2.39
C ASN A 358 9.05 10.71 2.32
N THR A 359 10.19 10.04 2.29
CA THR A 359 10.30 8.58 2.43
C THR A 359 11.09 8.23 3.67
N ALA A 360 10.47 7.57 4.63
CA ALA A 360 11.07 7.13 5.89
C ALA A 360 10.88 5.61 6.06
N VAL A 361 11.96 4.87 6.06
CA VAL A 361 11.95 3.41 6.24
C VAL A 361 12.88 3.03 7.40
N GLY A 362 12.30 2.61 8.50
CA GLY A 362 13.02 2.26 9.72
C GLY A 362 12.38 2.85 10.97
N ALA A 363 12.66 2.26 12.13
CA ALA A 363 12.14 2.78 13.38
C ALA A 363 12.66 4.20 13.64
N ARG A 364 11.76 5.15 13.87
CA ARG A 364 12.01 6.57 14.11
C ARG A 364 12.76 7.29 12.97
N ALA A 365 12.72 6.76 11.74
CA ALA A 365 13.25 7.49 10.60
C ALA A 365 12.44 8.79 10.40
N LEU A 366 13.10 9.95 10.29
CA LEU A 366 12.49 11.28 10.19
C LEU A 366 11.43 11.58 11.28
N ASN A 367 11.63 11.04 12.49
CA ASN A 367 10.63 11.10 13.57
C ASN A 367 10.12 12.51 13.83
N ASP A 368 11.03 13.47 14.07
CA ASP A 368 10.73 14.85 14.44
C ASP A 368 10.69 15.80 13.22
N ASN A 369 10.65 15.26 12.00
CA ASN A 369 10.56 16.09 10.80
C ASN A 369 9.17 16.72 10.68
N SER A 370 9.03 17.94 11.15
CA SER A 370 7.75 18.65 11.12
C SER A 370 7.45 19.33 9.78
N THR A 371 8.46 19.91 9.13
CA THR A 371 8.29 20.80 7.96
C THR A 371 9.19 20.50 6.77
N GLY A 372 10.22 19.67 6.94
CA GLY A 372 11.17 19.31 5.87
C GLY A 372 10.54 18.40 4.82
N ALA A 373 10.58 18.80 3.57
CA ALA A 373 10.00 18.06 2.45
C ALA A 373 11.06 17.38 1.57
N ARG A 374 10.65 16.37 0.82
CA ARG A 374 11.50 15.66 -0.14
C ARG A 374 12.74 14.99 0.48
N ASN A 375 12.60 14.50 1.71
CA ASN A 375 13.65 13.76 2.39
C ASN A 375 13.50 12.24 2.15
N THR A 376 14.62 11.56 2.03
CA THR A 376 14.69 10.10 2.01
C THR A 376 15.52 9.63 3.19
N ALA A 377 14.93 8.86 4.09
CA ALA A 377 15.60 8.28 5.24
C ALA A 377 15.38 6.77 5.32
N VAL A 378 16.45 6.00 5.33
CA VAL A 378 16.41 4.54 5.41
C VAL A 378 17.34 4.06 6.51
N GLY A 379 16.79 3.53 7.56
CA GLY A 379 17.53 3.06 8.74
C GLY A 379 16.90 3.54 10.04
N ARG A 380 17.22 2.87 11.13
CA ARG A 380 16.76 3.32 12.45
C ARG A 380 17.39 4.67 12.79
N ASP A 381 16.57 5.61 13.24
CA ASP A 381 16.96 6.99 13.60
C ASP A 381 17.60 7.78 12.43
N ALA A 382 17.49 7.33 11.17
CA ALA A 382 17.96 8.10 10.02
C ALA A 382 17.16 9.39 9.90
N GLY A 383 17.85 10.54 9.88
CA GLY A 383 17.22 11.86 9.85
C GLY A 383 16.30 12.14 11.03
N PHE A 384 16.53 11.57 12.21
CA PHE A 384 15.61 11.58 13.36
C PHE A 384 15.01 12.96 13.64
N ALA A 385 15.83 13.99 13.79
CA ALA A 385 15.42 15.37 14.01
C ALA A 385 15.73 16.29 12.80
N ALA A 386 15.78 15.74 11.60
CA ALA A 386 16.02 16.50 10.39
C ALA A 386 14.76 17.25 9.98
N THR A 387 14.71 18.57 10.23
CA THR A 387 13.57 19.43 9.91
C THR A 387 13.73 20.17 8.58
N SER A 388 14.79 19.91 7.85
CA SER A 388 15.11 20.54 6.56
C SER A 388 14.64 19.71 5.37
N SER A 389 14.73 20.27 4.16
CA SER A 389 14.29 19.63 2.93
C SER A 389 15.45 19.09 2.09
N ASP A 390 15.13 18.18 1.17
CA ASP A 390 16.04 17.65 0.16
C ASP A 390 17.22 16.84 0.75
N GLY A 391 16.99 16.18 1.90
CA GLY A 391 17.96 15.33 2.57
C GLY A 391 17.87 13.87 2.13
N THR A 392 19.04 13.19 2.06
CA THR A 392 19.14 11.73 1.86
C THR A 392 19.94 11.13 3.01
N PHE A 393 19.32 10.30 3.84
CA PHE A 393 19.88 9.74 5.07
C PHE A 393 19.74 8.21 5.04
N ILE A 394 20.82 7.48 4.83
CA ILE A 394 20.79 6.01 4.72
C ILE A 394 21.76 5.39 5.71
N GLY A 395 21.26 4.74 6.73
CA GLY A 395 22.04 4.10 7.79
C GLY A 395 21.50 4.41 9.17
N PHE A 396 21.99 3.70 10.17
CA PHE A 396 21.69 3.97 11.57
C PHE A 396 22.19 5.37 11.97
N ASN A 397 21.35 6.22 12.53
CA ASN A 397 21.65 7.61 12.89
C ASN A 397 22.23 8.47 11.75
N ALA A 398 22.08 8.08 10.48
CA ALA A 398 22.57 8.91 9.37
C ALA A 398 21.80 10.23 9.36
N GLY A 399 22.49 11.36 9.48
CA GLY A 399 21.91 12.69 9.52
C GLY A 399 20.91 12.92 10.65
N ALA A 400 21.01 12.20 11.76
CA ALA A 400 19.98 12.18 12.82
C ALA A 400 19.61 13.57 13.34
N TYR A 401 20.54 14.48 13.46
CA TYR A 401 20.30 15.86 13.91
C TYR A 401 20.63 16.92 12.85
N SER A 402 20.64 16.54 11.58
CA SER A 402 20.94 17.44 10.47
C SER A 402 19.76 18.38 10.17
N THR A 403 19.90 19.66 10.51
CA THR A 403 18.86 20.68 10.27
C THR A 403 19.08 21.49 8.99
N GLY A 404 20.14 21.23 8.23
CA GLY A 404 20.45 21.91 6.97
C GLY A 404 19.91 21.17 5.73
N THR A 405 19.64 21.89 4.67
CA THR A 405 19.07 21.37 3.43
C THR A 405 20.11 20.68 2.54
N GLN A 406 19.65 19.80 1.65
CA GLN A 406 20.47 19.21 0.57
C GLN A 406 21.66 18.40 1.08
N ASN A 407 21.50 17.70 2.19
CA ASN A 407 22.52 16.82 2.74
C ASN A 407 22.32 15.39 2.24
N THR A 408 23.44 14.72 1.96
CA THR A 408 23.51 13.27 1.68
C THR A 408 24.35 12.60 2.75
N ALA A 409 23.76 11.74 3.57
CA ALA A 409 24.46 10.93 4.58
C ALA A 409 24.20 9.44 4.33
N VAL A 410 25.23 8.69 4.02
CA VAL A 410 25.15 7.24 3.79
C VAL A 410 26.16 6.52 4.66
N GLY A 411 25.68 5.76 5.63
CA GLY A 411 26.51 5.06 6.61
C GLY A 411 26.05 5.34 8.03
N ALA A 412 26.37 4.44 8.96
CA ALA A 412 25.99 4.66 10.34
C ALA A 412 26.71 5.89 10.92
N ASN A 413 25.95 6.76 11.62
CA ASN A 413 26.37 8.04 12.19
C ASN A 413 27.01 9.02 11.18
N ALA A 414 26.81 8.83 9.88
CA ALA A 414 27.23 9.83 8.89
C ALA A 414 26.43 11.12 9.10
N LEU A 415 27.11 12.27 9.20
CA LEU A 415 26.52 13.61 9.40
C LEU A 415 25.55 13.66 10.61
N ASP A 416 25.88 13.01 11.70
CA ASP A 416 24.99 12.86 12.87
C ASP A 416 24.91 14.13 13.75
N ALA A 417 25.86 15.05 13.67
CA ALA A 417 25.90 16.24 14.53
C ALA A 417 24.73 17.20 14.32
N SER A 418 24.33 17.84 15.41
CA SER A 418 23.34 18.92 15.39
C SER A 418 23.91 20.20 14.78
N GLY A 419 23.27 20.79 13.81
CA GLY A 419 23.61 22.08 13.26
C GLY A 419 22.96 22.37 11.90
N ALA A 420 22.89 23.64 11.54
CA ALA A 420 22.36 24.09 10.25
C ALA A 420 23.35 23.84 9.10
N THR A 421 23.83 22.62 8.97
CA THR A 421 24.78 22.18 7.93
C THR A 421 24.05 21.90 6.64
N ALA A 422 24.46 22.47 5.54
CA ALA A 422 23.78 22.27 4.27
C ALA A 422 24.75 21.84 3.17
N ARG A 423 24.21 21.12 2.17
CA ARG A 423 24.95 20.72 0.97
C ARG A 423 26.21 19.88 1.28
N ASN A 424 26.11 19.00 2.27
CA ASN A 424 27.18 18.07 2.58
C ASN A 424 26.90 16.69 1.98
N VAL A 425 27.96 16.02 1.57
CA VAL A 425 27.97 14.62 1.17
C VAL A 425 28.84 13.85 2.16
N ALA A 426 28.25 12.97 2.95
CA ALA A 426 28.91 12.12 3.93
C ALA A 426 28.63 10.66 3.60
N ILE A 427 29.61 9.93 3.10
CA ILE A 427 29.48 8.51 2.74
C ILE A 427 30.51 7.70 3.51
N GLY A 428 30.05 6.91 4.45
CA GLY A 428 30.90 6.07 5.31
C GLY A 428 30.51 6.14 6.77
N PHE A 429 30.91 5.14 7.56
CA PHE A 429 30.72 5.14 8.99
C PHE A 429 31.39 6.36 9.63
N ASN A 430 30.68 7.12 10.42
CA ASN A 430 31.15 8.36 11.08
C ASN A 430 31.72 9.42 10.12
N ALA A 431 31.38 9.43 8.83
CA ALA A 431 31.78 10.52 7.94
C ALA A 431 31.06 11.82 8.34
N LEU A 432 31.81 12.94 8.50
CA LEU A 432 31.27 14.25 8.90
C LEU A 432 30.45 14.26 10.20
N THR A 433 30.62 13.30 11.10
CA THR A 433 29.76 13.14 12.29
C THR A 433 29.68 14.40 13.15
N ASN A 434 30.79 15.11 13.39
CA ASN A 434 30.84 16.30 14.23
C ASN A 434 30.79 17.62 13.43
N SER A 435 30.41 17.61 12.16
CA SER A 435 30.45 18.80 11.33
C SER A 435 29.28 19.73 11.61
N THR A 436 29.58 21.01 11.80
CA THR A 436 28.58 22.10 11.84
C THR A 436 28.72 23.05 10.64
N SER A 437 29.40 22.62 9.57
CA SER A 437 29.77 23.43 8.41
C SER A 437 29.09 22.91 7.11
N THR A 438 29.29 23.62 6.02
CA THR A 438 28.53 23.40 4.77
C THR A 438 29.42 23.06 3.59
N ASN A 439 28.82 22.50 2.52
CA ASN A 439 29.50 22.24 1.25
C ASN A 439 30.68 21.27 1.33
N ASN A 440 30.70 20.35 2.29
CA ASN A 440 31.74 19.35 2.43
C ASN A 440 31.39 18.04 1.74
N THR A 441 32.37 17.37 1.16
CA THR A 441 32.27 16.02 0.62
C THR A 441 33.24 15.11 1.35
N ALA A 442 32.72 14.16 2.12
CA ALA A 442 33.48 13.16 2.88
C ALA A 442 33.08 11.76 2.43
N ILE A 443 33.99 11.01 1.87
CA ILE A 443 33.79 9.64 1.40
C ILE A 443 34.83 8.73 2.06
N GLY A 444 34.38 7.91 2.99
CA GLY A 444 35.24 6.98 3.74
C GLY A 444 34.90 6.97 5.23
N HIS A 445 35.28 5.88 5.91
CA HIS A 445 35.13 5.75 7.36
C HIS A 445 35.82 6.91 8.06
N SER A 446 35.09 7.67 8.89
CA SER A 446 35.57 8.83 9.64
C SER A 446 36.26 9.92 8.79
N ALA A 447 35.95 10.02 7.49
CA ALA A 447 36.39 11.13 6.67
C ALA A 447 35.78 12.43 7.22
N LEU A 448 36.59 13.47 7.43
CA LEU A 448 36.19 14.78 8.01
C LEU A 448 35.41 14.66 9.32
N LEU A 449 35.66 13.62 10.14
CA LEU A 449 34.90 13.34 11.36
C LEU A 449 34.77 14.58 12.26
N ASN A 450 35.85 15.33 12.47
CA ASN A 450 35.92 16.49 13.35
C ASN A 450 36.01 17.84 12.59
N ALA A 451 35.52 17.89 11.38
CA ALA A 451 35.45 19.11 10.58
C ALA A 451 34.35 20.07 11.11
N THR A 452 34.58 20.63 12.30
CA THR A 452 33.57 21.39 13.01
C THR A 452 33.21 22.73 12.32
N THR A 453 34.18 23.41 11.73
CA THR A 453 34.00 24.77 11.17
C THR A 453 34.41 24.91 9.71
N GLY A 454 35.17 23.99 9.14
CA GLY A 454 35.67 24.06 7.77
C GLY A 454 34.61 23.76 6.73
N SER A 455 34.40 24.64 5.79
CA SER A 455 33.45 24.49 4.69
C SER A 455 34.12 24.26 3.33
N GLY A 456 33.46 23.61 2.39
CA GLY A 456 33.97 23.41 1.05
C GLY A 456 35.13 22.40 0.97
N ASN A 457 35.24 21.51 1.91
CA ASN A 457 36.29 20.48 1.95
C ASN A 457 35.85 19.21 1.19
N VAL A 458 36.81 18.57 0.56
CA VAL A 458 36.66 17.25 -0.09
C VAL A 458 37.67 16.30 0.56
N ALA A 459 37.18 15.20 1.15
CA ALA A 459 38.02 14.17 1.74
C ALA A 459 37.58 12.78 1.29
N ILE A 460 38.51 12.03 0.74
CA ILE A 460 38.25 10.68 0.21
C ILE A 460 39.23 9.70 0.84
N GLY A 461 38.72 8.69 1.51
CA GLY A 461 39.44 7.58 2.12
C GLY A 461 39.29 7.50 3.63
N TYR A 462 39.79 6.43 4.23
CA TYR A 462 39.74 6.16 5.67
C TYR A 462 40.41 7.30 6.45
N GLN A 463 39.64 7.96 7.34
CA GLN A 463 40.07 9.08 8.15
C GLN A 463 40.70 10.27 7.40
N ALA A 464 40.44 10.39 6.08
CA ALA A 464 40.92 11.51 5.27
C ALA A 464 40.45 12.83 5.89
N GLY A 465 41.34 13.78 6.16
CA GLY A 465 41.01 15.06 6.75
C GLY A 465 40.34 15.01 8.13
N LEU A 466 40.53 13.95 8.93
CA LEU A 466 39.80 13.65 10.17
C LEU A 466 39.65 14.88 11.09
N SER A 467 40.68 15.68 11.21
CA SER A 467 40.74 16.84 12.14
C SER A 467 40.82 18.19 11.39
N GLU A 468 40.39 18.24 10.12
CA GLU A 468 40.42 19.49 9.35
C GLU A 468 39.34 20.48 9.83
N THR A 469 39.77 21.65 10.22
CA THR A 469 38.88 22.73 10.72
C THR A 469 38.85 23.94 9.82
N THR A 470 39.71 23.99 8.81
CA THR A 470 39.75 25.08 7.83
C THR A 470 38.94 24.77 6.57
N SER A 471 38.73 25.75 5.70
CA SER A 471 37.88 25.63 4.55
C SER A 471 38.63 25.35 3.26
N ASN A 472 37.92 24.84 2.23
CA ASN A 472 38.42 24.73 0.85
C ASN A 472 39.64 23.79 0.71
N LYS A 473 39.64 22.68 1.39
CA LYS A 473 40.73 21.68 1.36
C LYS A 473 40.34 20.42 0.62
N LEU A 474 41.30 19.79 -0.02
CA LEU A 474 41.18 18.45 -0.63
C LEU A 474 42.13 17.49 0.10
N TYR A 475 41.60 16.36 0.54
CA TYR A 475 42.36 15.23 1.09
C TYR A 475 41.97 13.94 0.34
N ILE A 476 42.97 13.26 -0.24
CA ILE A 476 42.82 11.86 -0.63
C ILE A 476 43.86 11.08 0.13
N SER A 477 43.41 10.27 1.10
CA SER A 477 44.27 9.54 2.01
C SER A 477 43.53 8.36 2.64
N ASN A 478 44.25 7.34 3.03
CA ASN A 478 43.70 6.18 3.77
C ASN A 478 44.13 6.17 5.26
N SER A 479 44.41 7.34 5.81
CA SER A 479 44.78 7.52 7.22
C SER A 479 44.44 8.94 7.68
N ASN A 480 44.55 9.21 8.98
CA ASN A 480 44.48 10.57 9.53
C ASN A 480 45.75 11.37 9.14
N ALA A 481 45.80 11.72 7.87
CA ALA A 481 46.96 12.40 7.30
C ALA A 481 46.80 13.92 7.36
N THR A 482 47.90 14.61 7.60
CA THR A 482 48.00 16.06 7.57
C THR A 482 48.13 16.57 6.13
N PRO A 483 48.11 17.89 5.88
CA PRO A 483 48.40 18.46 4.55
C PRO A 483 49.72 18.02 3.92
N THR A 484 50.69 17.61 4.76
CA THR A 484 52.01 17.17 4.30
C THR A 484 52.20 15.66 4.21
N THR A 485 51.25 14.87 4.72
CA THR A 485 51.33 13.40 4.72
C THR A 485 50.23 12.71 3.93
N SER A 486 49.18 13.44 3.52
CA SER A 486 48.13 12.91 2.62
C SER A 486 48.71 12.52 1.27
N LEU A 487 48.19 11.43 0.66
CA LEU A 487 48.61 11.04 -0.68
C LEU A 487 48.41 12.18 -1.71
N ILE A 488 47.22 12.79 -1.66
CA ILE A 488 46.90 14.01 -2.43
C ILE A 488 46.31 15.03 -1.45
N TYR A 489 46.87 16.24 -1.47
CA TYR A 489 46.34 17.39 -0.75
C TYR A 489 46.08 18.55 -1.72
N GLY A 490 45.03 19.30 -1.51
CA GLY A 490 44.75 20.47 -2.31
C GLY A 490 44.10 21.61 -1.52
N GLU A 491 44.17 22.80 -2.06
CA GLU A 491 43.45 23.98 -1.62
C GLU A 491 42.67 24.58 -2.78
N PHE A 492 41.34 24.74 -2.63
CA PHE A 492 40.50 25.28 -3.70
C PHE A 492 40.54 26.80 -3.80
N ALA A 493 40.90 27.50 -2.70
CA ALA A 493 41.02 28.95 -2.63
C ALA A 493 41.89 29.39 -1.44
N PRO A 494 42.56 30.57 -1.48
CA PRO A 494 42.69 31.47 -2.62
C PRO A 494 43.76 31.02 -3.63
N THR A 495 44.71 30.19 -3.25
CA THR A 495 45.94 29.89 -3.98
C THR A 495 45.83 28.77 -5.00
N ARG A 496 44.74 27.96 -4.97
CA ARG A 496 44.51 26.79 -5.83
C ARG A 496 45.73 25.90 -5.94
N ILE A 497 45.96 25.10 -4.94
CA ILE A 497 47.10 24.19 -4.85
C ILE A 497 46.60 22.76 -5.07
N LEU A 498 47.32 21.97 -5.84
CA LEU A 498 47.26 20.49 -5.85
C LEU A 498 48.68 19.95 -5.54
N ARG A 499 48.78 19.17 -4.49
CA ARG A 499 50.03 18.59 -4.04
C ARG A 499 49.89 17.07 -3.91
N THR A 500 50.84 16.34 -4.48
CA THR A 500 51.10 14.94 -4.12
C THR A 500 52.24 14.89 -3.10
N ASN A 501 52.00 14.29 -1.92
CA ASN A 501 53.00 14.22 -0.86
C ASN A 501 53.81 12.92 -0.92
N SER A 502 53.71 12.18 -2.01
CA SER A 502 54.51 11.00 -2.30
C SER A 502 55.11 11.13 -3.69
N THR A 503 55.97 10.21 -4.05
CA THR A 503 56.54 10.16 -5.39
C THR A 503 55.40 10.00 -6.40
N PHE A 504 55.27 10.98 -7.31
CA PHE A 504 54.31 10.92 -8.38
C PHE A 504 54.80 9.98 -9.49
N GLN A 505 54.08 8.92 -9.74
CA GLN A 505 54.40 7.90 -10.75
C GLN A 505 53.27 7.72 -11.72
N ILE A 506 53.56 7.45 -12.97
CA ILE A 506 52.61 7.02 -14.01
C ILE A 506 53.03 5.62 -14.43
N GLY A 507 52.24 4.61 -14.13
CA GLY A 507 52.59 3.20 -14.30
C GLY A 507 53.64 2.73 -13.29
N ASP A 508 54.13 1.53 -13.47
CA ASP A 508 55.22 0.97 -12.61
C ASP A 508 56.57 1.37 -13.22
N PRO A 509 57.39 2.23 -12.54
CA PRO A 509 58.69 2.67 -13.06
C PRO A 509 59.70 1.54 -13.23
N ALA A 510 59.51 0.41 -12.56
CA ALA A 510 60.40 -0.76 -12.72
C ALA A 510 60.19 -1.51 -14.04
N THR A 511 59.02 -1.28 -14.70
CA THR A 511 58.69 -1.96 -15.95
C THR A 511 58.42 -0.99 -17.12
N THR A 512 57.32 -0.25 -17.06
CA THR A 512 56.82 0.60 -18.18
C THR A 512 56.43 2.02 -17.75
N GLY A 513 56.48 2.30 -16.45
CA GLY A 513 56.04 3.57 -15.88
C GLY A 513 57.12 4.61 -15.75
N TYR A 514 56.74 5.78 -15.27
CA TYR A 514 57.64 6.92 -14.98
C TYR A 514 57.47 7.43 -13.58
N GLN A 515 58.56 7.65 -12.91
CA GLN A 515 58.63 8.33 -11.63
C GLN A 515 59.07 9.78 -11.80
N PHE A 516 58.27 10.72 -11.30
CA PHE A 516 58.62 12.14 -11.33
C PHE A 516 59.62 12.50 -10.23
N PRO A 517 60.53 13.48 -10.48
CA PRO A 517 61.46 13.90 -9.48
C PRO A 517 60.79 14.58 -8.29
N VAL A 518 61.28 14.26 -7.10
CA VAL A 518 60.76 14.87 -5.84
C VAL A 518 61.28 16.32 -5.68
N ALA A 519 62.41 16.60 -6.23
CA ALA A 519 63.03 17.93 -6.17
C ALA A 519 62.44 18.84 -7.26
N ARG A 520 62.37 20.13 -6.95
CA ARG A 520 61.96 21.17 -7.87
C ARG A 520 63.09 21.41 -8.88
N GLY A 521 62.74 21.48 -10.15
CA GLY A 521 63.65 21.92 -11.22
C GLY A 521 63.98 23.42 -11.10
N THR A 522 65.11 23.82 -11.65
CA THR A 522 65.48 25.22 -11.84
C THR A 522 64.82 25.83 -13.10
N ASN A 523 64.84 27.15 -13.17
CA ASN A 523 64.25 27.85 -14.33
C ASN A 523 64.90 27.39 -15.62
N GLY A 524 64.05 26.96 -16.59
CA GLY A 524 64.50 26.50 -17.90
C GLY A 524 64.72 24.99 -18.03
N GLN A 525 64.71 24.23 -16.95
CA GLN A 525 64.86 22.77 -17.00
C GLN A 525 63.55 22.09 -17.50
N ILE A 526 63.73 21.00 -18.22
CA ILE A 526 62.64 20.12 -18.69
C ILE A 526 62.69 18.77 -18.00
N LEU A 527 61.55 18.09 -17.92
CA LEU A 527 61.50 16.71 -17.46
C LEU A 527 62.01 15.79 -18.60
N GLN A 528 63.02 14.99 -18.28
CA GLN A 528 63.65 14.04 -19.21
C GLN A 528 63.66 12.65 -18.56
N THR A 529 63.36 11.62 -19.37
CA THR A 529 63.51 10.22 -18.97
C THR A 529 64.97 9.76 -19.19
N ASN A 530 65.47 8.96 -18.26
CA ASN A 530 66.74 8.28 -18.39
C ASN A 530 66.64 6.91 -19.10
N GLY A 531 65.43 6.55 -19.59
CA GLY A 531 65.14 5.26 -20.21
C GLY A 531 64.91 4.08 -19.25
N THR A 532 65.01 4.28 -17.94
CA THR A 532 64.74 3.26 -16.91
C THR A 532 63.56 3.60 -15.99
N GLY A 533 62.63 4.42 -16.50
CA GLY A 533 61.39 4.76 -15.77
C GLY A 533 61.53 5.91 -14.77
N VAL A 534 62.71 6.55 -14.65
CA VAL A 534 62.88 7.73 -13.79
C VAL A 534 62.96 8.98 -14.65
N LEU A 535 62.14 9.96 -14.29
CA LEU A 535 62.17 11.32 -14.86
C LEU A 535 63.07 12.17 -13.98
N SER A 536 63.93 12.96 -14.60
CA SER A 536 64.80 13.94 -13.95
C SER A 536 64.68 15.32 -14.58
N TRP A 537 64.99 16.37 -13.85
CA TRP A 537 65.13 17.71 -14.40
C TRP A 537 66.43 17.78 -15.20
N ALA A 538 66.32 18.13 -16.44
CA ALA A 538 67.45 18.30 -17.31
C ALA A 538 67.34 19.64 -18.04
N GLU A 539 68.49 20.21 -18.40
CA GLU A 539 68.48 21.39 -19.27
C GLU A 539 67.86 21.02 -20.60
N PRO A 540 67.07 21.89 -21.23
CA PRO A 540 66.55 21.67 -22.54
C PRO A 540 67.67 21.35 -23.49
N ASN A 541 67.62 20.20 -24.16
CA ASN A 541 68.55 19.94 -25.22
C ASN A 541 68.32 21.02 -26.31
N ALA A 542 69.28 21.86 -26.55
CA ALA A 542 69.22 22.97 -27.53
C ALA A 542 68.83 22.52 -28.97
N THR A 543 68.72 21.20 -29.13
CA THR A 543 68.32 20.58 -30.41
C THR A 543 66.84 20.16 -30.46
N LYS A 544 66.05 20.32 -29.32
CA LYS A 544 64.64 19.97 -29.37
C LYS A 544 63.82 21.08 -29.97
N SER A 545 63.24 20.81 -31.12
CA SER A 545 62.28 21.64 -31.78
C SER A 545 60.94 21.54 -31.05
N VAL A 546 60.40 22.69 -30.65
CA VAL A 546 59.06 22.82 -30.09
C VAL A 546 58.42 24.09 -30.67
N VAL A 547 57.32 23.90 -31.35
CA VAL A 547 56.60 24.99 -32.00
C VAL A 547 55.12 24.94 -31.56
N ARG A 548 54.56 26.08 -31.24
CA ARG A 548 53.10 26.28 -31.11
C ARG A 548 52.71 27.52 -31.93
N ALA A 549 51.70 27.35 -32.78
CA ALA A 549 51.12 28.40 -33.56
C ALA A 549 49.57 28.41 -33.44
N THR A 550 48.97 29.59 -33.47
CA THR A 550 47.54 29.80 -33.37
C THR A 550 47.06 30.79 -34.43
N LEU A 551 45.78 31.04 -34.52
CA LEU A 551 45.22 32.12 -35.37
C LEU A 551 45.13 33.41 -34.57
N LEU A 552 45.44 34.54 -35.23
CA LEU A 552 45.17 35.91 -34.68
C LEU A 552 43.73 36.33 -34.87
N ALA A 553 43.06 35.83 -35.89
CA ALA A 553 41.67 36.15 -36.21
C ALA A 553 40.98 34.92 -36.85
N ASN A 554 39.68 34.88 -36.83
CA ASN A 554 38.90 33.81 -37.45
C ASN A 554 39.21 33.75 -38.97
N GLN A 555 39.41 32.54 -39.46
CA GLN A 555 39.64 32.27 -40.87
C GLN A 555 38.38 31.76 -41.54
N ALA A 556 37.80 32.49 -42.48
CA ALA A 556 36.69 32.02 -43.30
C ALA A 556 37.15 30.83 -44.19
N LEU A 557 36.30 29.83 -44.30
CA LEU A 557 36.56 28.64 -45.11
C LEU A 557 35.73 28.66 -46.40
N GLY A 558 36.32 28.14 -47.45
CA GLY A 558 35.63 27.84 -48.70
C GLY A 558 34.67 26.67 -48.58
N THR A 559 33.92 26.40 -49.63
CA THR A 559 32.83 25.40 -49.63
C THR A 559 33.21 24.05 -50.25
N SER A 560 34.44 23.87 -50.65
CA SER A 560 34.85 22.61 -51.28
C SER A 560 36.34 22.33 -51.12
N GLY A 561 36.66 21.10 -50.75
CA GLY A 561 38.03 20.63 -50.66
C GLY A 561 38.76 20.93 -49.35
N TRP A 562 40.05 20.64 -49.36
CA TRP A 562 40.94 20.90 -48.23
C TRP A 562 41.49 22.32 -48.30
N GLU A 563 41.34 23.07 -47.22
CA GLU A 563 41.87 24.43 -47.05
C GLU A 563 42.89 24.46 -45.92
N LYS A 564 44.01 25.15 -46.15
CA LYS A 564 45.05 25.28 -45.15
C LYS A 564 44.57 26.23 -44.02
N ILE A 565 44.81 25.85 -42.77
CA ILE A 565 44.66 26.75 -41.64
C ILE A 565 45.88 27.68 -41.61
N ASN A 566 45.63 28.99 -41.68
CA ASN A 566 46.66 30.02 -41.77
C ASN A 566 47.15 30.46 -40.38
N PHE A 567 47.78 29.55 -39.63
CA PHE A 567 48.36 29.87 -38.33
C PHE A 567 49.38 31.00 -38.47
N ASN A 568 49.03 32.17 -38.04
CA ASN A 568 49.80 33.40 -38.20
C ASN A 568 50.28 34.05 -36.90
N ASN A 569 50.00 33.37 -35.76
CA ASN A 569 50.47 33.77 -34.46
C ASN A 569 51.36 32.66 -33.88
N VAL A 570 52.65 32.85 -33.94
CA VAL A 570 53.62 31.93 -33.32
C VAL A 570 53.70 32.24 -31.83
N VAL A 571 53.22 31.34 -30.99
CA VAL A 571 53.23 31.50 -29.52
C VAL A 571 54.63 31.21 -28.99
N PHE A 572 55.27 30.19 -29.49
CA PHE A 572 56.68 29.90 -29.28
C PHE A 572 57.19 29.01 -30.42
N ASP A 573 58.47 29.17 -30.70
CA ASP A 573 59.23 28.41 -31.68
C ASP A 573 60.71 28.39 -31.26
N THR A 574 61.15 27.23 -30.77
CA THR A 574 62.49 27.12 -30.15
C THR A 574 63.62 27.21 -31.16
N ASN A 575 63.38 26.90 -32.42
CA ASN A 575 64.41 26.79 -33.43
C ASN A 575 64.10 27.61 -34.71
N ALA A 576 63.12 28.51 -34.67
CA ALA A 576 62.61 29.30 -35.79
C ALA A 576 62.20 28.42 -36.99
N GLU A 577 61.48 27.33 -36.70
CA GLU A 577 61.04 26.33 -37.68
C GLU A 577 59.64 26.58 -38.26
N PHE A 578 58.88 27.51 -37.69
CA PHE A 578 57.57 27.87 -38.19
C PHE A 578 57.62 29.04 -39.15
N VAL A 579 57.39 28.76 -40.44
CA VAL A 579 57.39 29.76 -41.46
C VAL A 579 56.05 30.40 -41.65
N VAL A 580 55.78 31.53 -40.98
CA VAL A 580 54.52 32.27 -41.01
C VAL A 580 54.08 32.63 -42.43
N ALA A 581 54.96 33.05 -43.30
CA ALA A 581 54.64 33.40 -44.69
C ALA A 581 53.99 32.23 -45.50
N ASN A 582 54.27 31.02 -45.09
CA ASN A 582 53.73 29.82 -45.72
C ASN A 582 52.79 29.02 -44.79
N ASN A 583 52.52 29.49 -43.54
CA ASN A 583 51.72 28.83 -42.57
C ASN A 583 52.08 27.34 -42.40
N ARG A 584 53.37 27.07 -42.17
CA ARG A 584 53.87 25.69 -42.06
C ARG A 584 55.05 25.59 -41.09
N PHE A 585 55.21 24.43 -40.52
CA PHE A 585 56.42 24.02 -39.85
C PHE A 585 57.42 23.46 -40.89
N VAL A 586 58.69 23.78 -40.76
CA VAL A 586 59.75 23.21 -41.57
C VAL A 586 60.85 22.64 -40.67
N ALA A 587 61.07 21.35 -40.72
CA ALA A 587 62.04 20.68 -39.85
C ALA A 587 63.45 21.11 -40.19
N THR A 588 64.20 21.64 -39.28
CA THR A 588 65.64 21.95 -39.42
C THR A 588 66.47 20.70 -39.25
N GLN A 589 65.97 19.68 -38.60
CA GLN A 589 66.67 18.41 -38.39
C GLN A 589 65.76 17.23 -38.78
N ALA A 590 66.38 16.18 -39.31
CA ALA A 590 65.67 14.93 -39.51
C ALA A 590 65.30 14.28 -38.17
N GLY A 591 64.17 13.61 -38.16
CA GLY A 591 63.72 12.90 -36.96
C GLY A 591 62.21 12.71 -36.89
N TYR A 592 61.76 12.16 -35.77
CA TYR A 592 60.32 11.98 -35.48
C TYR A 592 59.77 13.21 -34.79
N TYR A 593 58.65 13.69 -35.30
CA TYR A 593 57.99 14.87 -34.81
C TYR A 593 56.53 14.54 -34.38
N GLN A 594 56.20 14.86 -33.18
CA GLN A 594 54.82 14.78 -32.69
C GLN A 594 54.07 16.03 -33.08
N ILE A 595 52.95 15.82 -33.73
CA ILE A 595 52.03 16.88 -34.14
C ILE A 595 50.80 16.76 -33.23
N ASN A 596 50.32 17.89 -32.75
CA ASN A 596 49.04 18.05 -32.09
C ASN A 596 48.39 19.30 -32.68
N ALA A 597 47.24 19.15 -33.32
CA ALA A 597 46.51 20.27 -33.89
C ALA A 597 45.00 20.18 -33.56
N GLY A 598 44.44 21.30 -33.32
CA GLY A 598 42.99 21.45 -33.05
C GLY A 598 42.38 22.49 -33.98
N MET A 599 41.15 22.24 -34.36
CA MET A 599 40.33 23.26 -35.02
C MET A 599 38.98 23.36 -34.30
N HIS A 600 38.50 24.57 -34.20
CA HIS A 600 37.16 24.89 -33.72
C HIS A 600 36.50 25.79 -34.77
N THR A 601 35.24 25.49 -35.06
CA THR A 601 34.47 26.27 -36.03
C THR A 601 33.24 26.83 -35.38
N ASP A 602 32.79 27.97 -35.86
CA ASP A 602 31.54 28.59 -35.48
C ASP A 602 30.36 28.13 -36.36
N ASN A 603 29.13 28.24 -35.83
CA ASN A 603 27.87 28.13 -36.56
C ASN A 603 27.77 27.04 -37.65
N GLN A 604 27.83 25.78 -37.25
CA GLN A 604 27.75 24.67 -38.20
C GLN A 604 26.32 24.15 -38.34
N SER A 605 25.96 23.67 -39.53
CA SER A 605 24.72 22.98 -39.81
C SER A 605 24.79 21.50 -39.48
N ASN A 606 23.65 20.94 -39.15
CA ASN A 606 23.50 19.52 -38.87
C ASN A 606 23.84 18.64 -40.09
N ASN A 607 24.46 17.51 -39.83
CA ASN A 607 24.73 16.44 -40.80
C ASN A 607 25.72 16.77 -41.93
N GLN A 608 26.76 17.59 -41.64
CA GLN A 608 27.85 17.90 -42.54
C GLN A 608 29.16 17.27 -42.04
N PHE A 609 30.02 16.93 -43.00
CA PHE A 609 31.36 16.46 -42.71
C PHE A 609 32.31 17.59 -42.42
N TYR A 610 33.08 17.46 -41.36
CA TYR A 610 34.15 18.37 -40.99
C TYR A 610 35.40 17.56 -40.67
N SER A 611 36.49 17.85 -41.34
CA SER A 611 37.74 17.13 -41.14
C SER A 611 38.88 18.09 -40.85
N ILE A 612 39.79 17.65 -39.98
CA ILE A 612 41.13 18.26 -39.85
C ILE A 612 42.16 17.28 -40.39
N GLY A 613 43.09 17.76 -41.15
CA GLY A 613 44.15 16.94 -41.80
C GLY A 613 45.53 17.47 -41.56
N VAL A 614 46.45 16.58 -41.32
CA VAL A 614 47.90 16.84 -41.30
C VAL A 614 48.46 16.50 -42.68
N TYR A 615 49.08 17.47 -43.30
CA TYR A 615 49.79 17.32 -44.55
C TYR A 615 51.29 17.32 -44.30
N VAL A 616 51.99 16.35 -44.86
CA VAL A 616 53.45 16.23 -44.80
C VAL A 616 54.01 16.36 -46.23
N ASN A 617 54.83 17.36 -46.43
CA ASN A 617 55.41 17.66 -47.75
C ASN A 617 54.36 17.83 -48.86
N GLY A 618 53.23 18.43 -48.53
CA GLY A 618 52.12 18.67 -49.44
C GLY A 618 51.17 17.50 -49.69
N VAL A 619 51.36 16.35 -49.01
CA VAL A 619 50.53 15.16 -49.15
C VAL A 619 49.76 14.92 -47.82
N LEU A 620 48.50 14.60 -47.95
CA LEU A 620 47.68 14.23 -46.75
C LEU A 620 48.31 13.00 -46.10
N TYR A 621 48.70 13.17 -44.83
CA TYR A 621 49.32 12.13 -44.01
C TYR A 621 48.34 11.47 -43.09
N GLN A 622 47.55 12.28 -42.40
CA GLN A 622 46.51 11.81 -41.50
C GLN A 622 45.36 12.80 -41.44
N GLU A 623 44.14 12.28 -41.27
CA GLU A 623 42.96 13.10 -41.06
C GLU A 623 42.11 12.57 -39.89
N THR A 624 41.37 13.49 -39.31
CA THR A 624 40.27 13.17 -38.40
C THR A 624 38.99 13.77 -38.95
N THR A 625 38.04 12.92 -39.26
CA THR A 625 36.77 13.30 -39.89
C THR A 625 35.57 12.83 -39.08
N GLY A 626 34.44 13.46 -39.28
CA GLY A 626 33.19 13.04 -38.68
C GLY A 626 32.01 13.96 -39.03
N ASN A 627 30.83 13.37 -39.03
CA ASN A 627 29.58 14.13 -39.14
C ASN A 627 29.33 14.99 -37.90
N HIS A 628 28.78 16.15 -38.12
CA HIS A 628 28.24 16.98 -37.05
C HIS A 628 26.73 16.77 -36.98
N PHE A 629 26.25 16.33 -35.80
CA PHE A 629 24.81 16.16 -35.49
C PHE A 629 24.33 17.31 -34.59
N GLY A 630 23.53 18.20 -35.14
CA GLY A 630 23.03 19.40 -34.46
C GLY A 630 23.54 20.69 -35.05
N ASN A 631 23.06 21.83 -34.54
CA ASN A 631 23.56 23.15 -34.90
C ASN A 631 24.53 23.63 -33.82
N GLY A 632 25.62 24.21 -34.19
CA GLY A 632 26.59 24.76 -33.25
C GLY A 632 28.03 24.55 -33.67
N PRO A 633 29.01 24.91 -32.85
CA PRO A 633 30.41 24.81 -33.16
C PRO A 633 30.90 23.36 -33.25
N VAL A 634 31.81 23.09 -34.16
CA VAL A 634 32.50 21.80 -34.29
C VAL A 634 33.92 21.93 -33.77
N HIS A 635 34.33 21.03 -32.91
CA HIS A 635 35.69 20.90 -32.44
C HIS A 635 36.30 19.59 -32.94
N ARG A 636 37.48 19.65 -33.56
CA ARG A 636 38.26 18.49 -34.03
C ARG A 636 39.70 18.65 -33.63
N ASN A 637 40.27 17.59 -33.11
CA ASN A 637 41.69 17.50 -32.81
C ASN A 637 42.31 16.37 -33.63
N ILE A 638 43.56 16.56 -34.03
CA ILE A 638 44.35 15.54 -34.66
C ILE A 638 45.71 15.48 -33.98
N ASN A 639 46.17 14.28 -33.78
CA ASN A 639 47.47 14.02 -33.17
C ASN A 639 48.15 12.90 -33.94
N CYS A 640 49.35 13.13 -34.37
CA CYS A 640 50.12 12.12 -35.11
C CYS A 640 51.62 12.27 -34.94
N LEU A 641 52.34 11.20 -35.22
CA LEU A 641 53.78 11.17 -35.27
C LEU A 641 54.23 11.08 -36.74
N VAL A 642 55.10 11.98 -37.15
CA VAL A 642 55.61 11.99 -38.49
C VAL A 642 57.12 11.87 -38.48
N ASN A 643 57.68 11.20 -39.50
CA ASN A 643 59.11 11.19 -39.72
C ASN A 643 59.49 12.23 -40.83
N LEU A 644 60.21 13.25 -40.43
CA LEU A 644 60.65 14.32 -41.38
C LEU A 644 62.13 14.26 -41.66
N ALA A 645 62.52 14.44 -42.91
CA ALA A 645 63.88 14.81 -43.28
C ALA A 645 64.09 16.30 -42.94
N ALA A 646 65.34 16.73 -42.83
CA ALA A 646 65.65 18.16 -42.74
C ALA A 646 65.12 18.88 -44.04
N GLY A 647 64.42 20.00 -43.84
CA GLY A 647 63.70 20.69 -44.91
C GLY A 647 62.27 20.17 -45.17
N GLY A 648 61.87 18.98 -44.60
CA GLY A 648 60.51 18.47 -44.64
C GLY A 648 59.57 19.38 -43.89
N PHE A 649 58.32 19.51 -44.34
CA PHE A 649 57.39 20.46 -43.74
C PHE A 649 56.05 19.81 -43.43
N VAL A 650 55.36 20.44 -42.46
CA VAL A 650 54.01 20.05 -41.98
C VAL A 650 53.07 21.25 -42.07
N GLU A 651 51.92 20.97 -42.59
CA GLU A 651 50.80 21.92 -42.72
C GLU A 651 49.52 21.31 -42.18
N ILE A 652 48.62 22.13 -41.61
CA ILE A 652 47.32 21.69 -41.13
C ILE A 652 46.22 22.23 -42.04
N TYR A 653 45.40 21.35 -42.51
CA TYR A 653 44.27 21.67 -43.38
C TYR A 653 42.95 21.29 -42.68
N VAL A 654 41.91 21.97 -43.11
CA VAL A 654 40.53 21.67 -42.75
C VAL A 654 39.71 21.44 -44.01
N GLN A 655 38.79 20.51 -43.96
CA GLN A 655 37.82 20.30 -45.02
C GLN A 655 36.42 20.67 -44.52
N ASN A 656 35.76 21.51 -45.32
CA ASN A 656 34.41 22.02 -45.05
C ASN A 656 33.59 22.05 -46.34
N TYR A 657 32.30 21.73 -46.26
CA TYR A 657 31.39 21.74 -47.41
C TYR A 657 30.23 22.74 -47.24
N GLN A 658 30.30 23.60 -46.23
CA GLN A 658 29.27 24.57 -45.93
C GLN A 658 29.75 26.01 -46.14
N THR A 659 28.87 26.87 -46.67
CA THR A 659 29.12 28.31 -46.79
C THR A 659 29.04 29.04 -45.45
N GLY A 660 29.84 30.07 -45.26
CA GLY A 660 29.80 30.93 -44.08
C GLY A 660 30.44 30.36 -42.83
N VAL A 661 31.20 29.29 -42.94
CA VAL A 661 31.96 28.68 -41.84
C VAL A 661 33.31 29.37 -41.69
N ALA A 662 33.72 29.60 -40.46
CA ALA A 662 35.06 30.03 -40.13
C ALA A 662 35.71 29.13 -39.09
N VAL A 663 37.00 28.89 -39.19
CA VAL A 663 37.80 28.38 -38.06
C VAL A 663 38.03 29.54 -37.11
N ASP A 664 37.62 29.40 -35.84
CA ASP A 664 37.78 30.46 -34.87
C ASP A 664 39.22 30.58 -34.34
N SER A 665 39.55 31.77 -33.88
CA SER A 665 40.91 32.09 -33.40
C SER A 665 41.11 31.81 -31.91
N PHE A 666 40.21 30.99 -31.28
CA PHE A 666 40.31 30.66 -29.85
C PHE A 666 41.52 29.75 -29.56
N PRO A 667 42.63 30.24 -28.96
CA PRO A 667 43.90 29.53 -28.91
C PRO A 667 43.90 28.20 -28.15
N ALA A 668 42.93 28.00 -27.29
CA ALA A 668 42.79 26.72 -26.57
C ALA A 668 42.12 25.63 -27.42
N LYS A 669 41.49 25.98 -28.53
CA LYS A 669 40.74 25.07 -29.39
C LYS A 669 41.26 25.00 -30.81
N THR A 670 41.82 26.11 -31.33
CA THR A 670 42.43 26.21 -32.67
C THR A 670 43.88 26.49 -32.51
N PHE A 671 44.70 25.46 -32.74
CA PHE A 671 46.14 25.52 -32.54
C PHE A 671 46.85 24.48 -33.41
N PHE A 672 48.13 24.72 -33.66
CA PHE A 672 49.08 23.78 -34.22
C PHE A 672 50.31 23.72 -33.33
N GLU A 673 50.61 22.56 -32.85
CA GLU A 673 51.79 22.27 -32.05
C GLU A 673 52.58 21.14 -32.72
N ILE A 674 53.87 21.30 -32.77
CA ILE A 674 54.78 20.27 -33.26
C ILE A 674 56.07 20.30 -32.44
N GLN A 675 56.54 19.12 -32.12
CA GLN A 675 57.80 18.97 -31.40
C GLN A 675 58.57 17.78 -31.92
N LYS A 676 59.87 17.92 -31.93
CA LYS A 676 60.76 16.82 -32.22
C LYS A 676 60.83 15.88 -31.03
N VAL A 677 60.46 14.62 -31.22
CA VAL A 677 60.41 13.62 -30.17
C VAL A 677 61.60 12.68 -30.19
N ARG A 678 62.21 12.53 -31.36
CA ARG A 678 63.43 11.69 -31.52
C ARG A 678 64.25 12.09 -32.73
#